data_56e352820cb234a9c0156884b7a52f8c
#
_entry.id   56e352820cb234a9c0156884b7a52f8c
#
_cell.length_a   1.000
_cell.length_b   1.000
_cell.length_c   1.000
_cell.angle_alpha   90.00
_cell.angle_beta   90.00
_cell.angle_gamma   90.00
#
_symmetry.space_group_name_H-M   'P 1'
#
loop_
_entity.id
_entity.type
_entity.pdbx_description
1 polymer ?
#
loop_
_entity_poly.entity_id
_entity_poly.type
_entity_poly.pdbx_seq_one_letter_code
_entity_poly.pdbx_strand_id
1 'polypeptide(L)'
;MQCGAACLAMIVNSYGVKCSLEYVSQMLHIGKNGVSMLAITEAANEIGFNCQGQLYTVEQLKEAQMPCILHWNQNHFVVLFKISKKEVFCIADPGKGLLKLTFEDFCRHWISTEQQGTRGTVLLLTPTEKLENFHIDKYHSNKSKHVLWKYILKYRYLYIMLLLGLFVGSLLQLVLPFLTQSIVDVGIKNQNIGFVWLILLGQLMLTISRTAIDFIRRWLLLHISLRINISLVSDFFIKLLKLPMSFFDTKLMGDLMQRMNDHSRVNTFLTQQTLNITFVIFTFVVFSLVLFFYNKLVFVIFLLGSILYGVWMTLFLKRRKVLDYELFEQQAINNNKTYEFITSMQEIKLQGCEQRRRWEWEDTQADLFGVQMKSLKLQQTQEAGSIFINEVKNIIITVVAATAVIHGQMTLGMMLAVQYIIGQLNSPVEQLMNFFYSLQDVKISLERINEIHQMDDENGKEGLQTSIEDKSEGIDIKNIMFKYDPHALRKTIDDVGIHIPQGKVTAIVGASGSGKTTLIRLMLGYYPVLEGKINIGNTDINKLNKKWWRRQCGVVMQDGVIFSESIARNIAVDDGDIDKERLLKAAEIACIKDYVMALPLKFNTKIGRDGVGLSQGQKQRILIARAVYKNPDYIFLDEATNSLDANNERSIVENLDKFYKGKTVVIVAHRLSTVKNADQIVVIDHGNVVEVGNHESLTAKRGAYYNLVKNQLELGN
;
A
#
# COMPACT_ATOMS: atom_id res chain seq x y z
N MET A 1 -5.91 -12.13 -0.90
CA MET A 1 -6.92 -11.23 -1.47
C MET A 1 -6.94 -11.21 -3.00
N GLN A 2 -5.83 -11.40 -3.69
CA GLN A 2 -5.75 -11.38 -5.17
C GLN A 2 -5.81 -12.77 -5.82
N CYS A 3 -6.17 -13.83 -5.07
CA CYS A 3 -6.14 -15.21 -5.59
C CYS A 3 -7.04 -15.39 -6.83
N GLY A 4 -8.26 -14.84 -6.83
CA GLY A 4 -9.15 -14.90 -7.99
C GLY A 4 -8.60 -14.19 -9.24
N ALA A 5 -8.02 -13.01 -9.06
CA ALA A 5 -7.34 -12.28 -10.13
C ALA A 5 -6.14 -13.05 -10.70
N ALA A 6 -5.35 -13.65 -9.81
CA ALA A 6 -4.20 -14.45 -10.19
C ALA A 6 -4.63 -15.72 -10.96
N CYS A 7 -5.68 -16.41 -10.49
CA CYS A 7 -6.23 -17.56 -11.19
C CYS A 7 -6.72 -17.20 -12.60
N LEU A 8 -7.46 -16.10 -12.75
CA LEU A 8 -7.92 -15.64 -14.05
C LEU A 8 -6.74 -15.26 -14.96
N ALA A 9 -5.76 -14.52 -14.45
CA ALA A 9 -4.57 -14.16 -15.19
C ALA A 9 -3.74 -15.40 -15.64
N MET A 10 -3.63 -16.43 -14.79
CA MET A 10 -2.98 -17.70 -15.14
C MET A 10 -3.70 -18.40 -16.29
N ILE A 11 -5.03 -18.45 -16.27
CA ILE A 11 -5.82 -19.09 -17.33
C ILE A 11 -5.68 -18.29 -18.63
N VAL A 12 -5.86 -16.98 -18.61
CA VAL A 12 -5.69 -16.10 -19.80
C VAL A 12 -4.31 -16.29 -20.42
N ASN A 13 -3.25 -16.27 -19.60
CA ASN A 13 -1.89 -16.50 -20.09
C ASN A 13 -1.68 -17.92 -20.64
N SER A 14 -2.39 -18.93 -20.15
CA SER A 14 -2.29 -20.30 -20.67
C SER A 14 -2.86 -20.46 -22.08
N TYR A 15 -3.77 -19.58 -22.47
CA TYR A 15 -4.30 -19.49 -23.84
C TYR A 15 -3.49 -18.56 -24.76
N GLY A 16 -2.31 -18.08 -24.32
CA GLY A 16 -1.36 -17.30 -25.13
C GLY A 16 -1.58 -15.78 -25.12
N VAL A 17 -2.62 -15.30 -24.45
CA VAL A 17 -2.87 -13.86 -24.28
C VAL A 17 -2.06 -13.34 -23.11
N LYS A 18 -1.13 -12.41 -23.34
CA LYS A 18 -0.32 -11.82 -22.27
C LYS A 18 -1.15 -10.85 -21.43
N CYS A 19 -1.59 -11.31 -20.28
CA CYS A 19 -2.37 -10.53 -19.33
C CYS A 19 -1.58 -10.33 -18.03
N SER A 20 -1.49 -9.07 -17.55
CA SER A 20 -0.86 -8.78 -16.26
C SER A 20 -1.86 -8.98 -15.12
N LEU A 21 -1.35 -9.39 -13.96
CA LEU A 21 -2.15 -9.51 -12.73
C LEU A 21 -2.80 -8.16 -12.36
N GLU A 22 -2.09 -7.06 -12.57
CA GLU A 22 -2.56 -5.71 -12.27
C GLU A 22 -3.80 -5.34 -13.07
N TYR A 23 -3.80 -5.64 -14.36
CA TYR A 23 -4.94 -5.39 -15.24
C TYR A 23 -6.18 -6.15 -14.77
N VAL A 24 -6.04 -7.46 -14.50
CA VAL A 24 -7.14 -8.29 -13.98
C VAL A 24 -7.61 -7.82 -12.61
N SER A 25 -6.68 -7.40 -11.75
CA SER A 25 -7.01 -6.88 -10.42
C SER A 25 -7.82 -5.59 -10.46
N GLN A 26 -7.57 -4.72 -11.44
CA GLN A 26 -8.34 -3.49 -11.66
C GLN A 26 -9.76 -3.80 -12.16
N MET A 27 -9.91 -4.74 -13.10
CA MET A 27 -11.23 -5.18 -13.60
C MET A 27 -12.09 -5.76 -12.49
N LEU A 28 -11.49 -6.53 -11.58
CA LEU A 28 -12.19 -7.26 -10.52
C LEU A 28 -12.60 -6.38 -9.32
N HIS A 29 -12.19 -5.13 -9.24
CA HIS A 29 -12.49 -4.23 -8.10
C HIS A 29 -12.32 -4.90 -6.73
N ILE A 30 -11.12 -5.44 -6.48
CA ILE A 30 -10.81 -6.28 -5.30
C ILE A 30 -11.09 -5.53 -3.99
N GLY A 31 -12.05 -6.03 -3.20
CA GLY A 31 -12.41 -5.51 -1.88
C GLY A 31 -11.55 -6.09 -0.74
N LYS A 32 -11.78 -5.62 0.50
CA LYS A 32 -11.11 -6.13 1.73
C LYS A 32 -11.34 -7.63 1.95
N ASN A 33 -12.47 -8.15 1.50
CA ASN A 33 -12.85 -9.56 1.64
C ASN A 33 -12.39 -10.43 0.45
N GLY A 34 -11.61 -9.89 -0.47
CA GLY A 34 -11.17 -10.57 -1.69
C GLY A 34 -12.13 -10.35 -2.87
N VAL A 35 -12.29 -11.35 -3.71
CA VAL A 35 -13.08 -11.30 -4.96
C VAL A 35 -14.16 -12.37 -4.91
N SER A 36 -15.38 -12.03 -5.34
CA SER A 36 -16.46 -13.00 -5.49
C SER A 36 -16.30 -13.82 -6.77
N MET A 37 -16.88 -15.02 -6.81
CA MET A 37 -16.89 -15.86 -8.03
C MET A 37 -17.63 -15.13 -9.18
N LEU A 38 -18.68 -14.38 -8.86
CA LEU A 38 -19.41 -13.57 -9.83
C LEU A 38 -18.51 -12.53 -10.49
N ALA A 39 -17.71 -11.81 -9.71
CA ALA A 39 -16.76 -10.85 -10.25
C ALA A 39 -15.75 -11.50 -11.20
N ILE A 40 -15.23 -12.69 -10.84
CA ILE A 40 -14.34 -13.45 -11.71
C ILE A 40 -15.05 -13.83 -13.02
N THR A 41 -16.32 -14.24 -12.95
CA THR A 41 -17.16 -14.59 -14.10
C THR A 41 -17.36 -13.39 -15.03
N GLU A 42 -17.73 -12.24 -14.49
CA GLU A 42 -17.97 -11.03 -15.27
C GLU A 42 -16.69 -10.53 -15.96
N ALA A 43 -15.57 -10.47 -15.22
CA ALA A 43 -14.28 -10.09 -15.78
C ALA A 43 -13.79 -11.08 -16.86
N ALA A 44 -13.99 -12.38 -16.65
CA ALA A 44 -13.63 -13.39 -17.63
C ALA A 44 -14.50 -13.30 -18.91
N ASN A 45 -15.80 -13.00 -18.78
CA ASN A 45 -16.69 -12.75 -19.91
C ASN A 45 -16.28 -11.49 -20.71
N GLU A 46 -15.81 -10.45 -20.02
CA GLU A 46 -15.31 -9.23 -20.65
C GLU A 46 -14.03 -9.49 -21.46
N ILE A 47 -13.12 -10.31 -20.92
CA ILE A 47 -11.87 -10.73 -21.57
C ILE A 47 -12.15 -11.61 -22.80
N GLY A 48 -13.29 -12.34 -22.82
CA GLY A 48 -13.67 -13.19 -23.96
C GLY A 48 -13.73 -14.66 -23.62
N PHE A 49 -14.04 -15.01 -22.38
CA PHE A 49 -14.44 -16.38 -22.00
C PHE A 49 -15.96 -16.46 -21.85
N ASN A 50 -16.50 -17.65 -22.05
CA ASN A 50 -17.84 -17.99 -21.59
C ASN A 50 -17.70 -18.78 -20.29
N CYS A 51 -18.28 -18.29 -19.20
CA CYS A 51 -18.06 -18.80 -17.86
C CYS A 51 -19.32 -19.43 -17.27
N GLN A 52 -19.15 -20.59 -16.64
CA GLN A 52 -20.24 -21.30 -15.95
C GLN A 52 -19.78 -21.75 -14.55
N GLY A 53 -20.42 -21.18 -13.51
CA GLY A 53 -20.22 -21.62 -12.12
C GLY A 53 -21.17 -22.74 -11.77
N GLN A 54 -20.65 -23.87 -11.34
CA GLN A 54 -21.46 -25.08 -11.04
C GLN A 54 -20.94 -25.84 -9.80
N LEU A 55 -21.80 -26.64 -9.22
CA LEU A 55 -21.46 -27.60 -8.16
C LEU A 55 -21.25 -28.99 -8.76
N TYR A 56 -20.02 -29.46 -8.75
CA TYR A 56 -19.62 -30.73 -9.33
C TYR A 56 -19.27 -31.78 -8.26
N THR A 57 -19.56 -33.06 -8.57
CA THR A 57 -18.93 -34.20 -7.90
C THR A 57 -17.50 -34.37 -8.44
N VAL A 58 -16.67 -35.14 -7.74
CA VAL A 58 -15.29 -35.38 -8.20
C VAL A 58 -15.28 -36.13 -9.55
N GLU A 59 -16.27 -36.99 -9.82
CA GLU A 59 -16.41 -37.71 -11.09
C GLU A 59 -16.74 -36.78 -12.24
N GLN A 60 -17.69 -35.87 -12.02
CA GLN A 60 -17.99 -34.79 -12.99
C GLN A 60 -16.79 -33.85 -13.25
N LEU A 61 -16.01 -33.58 -12.20
CA LEU A 61 -14.82 -32.77 -12.33
C LEU A 61 -13.71 -33.43 -13.17
N LYS A 62 -13.63 -34.78 -13.16
CA LYS A 62 -12.69 -35.53 -14.01
C LYS A 62 -12.98 -35.38 -15.51
N GLU A 63 -14.25 -35.16 -15.85
CA GLU A 63 -14.73 -34.98 -17.24
C GLU A 63 -14.78 -33.50 -17.64
N ALA A 64 -14.57 -32.58 -16.71
CA ALA A 64 -14.65 -31.14 -16.93
C ALA A 64 -13.53 -30.62 -17.82
N GLN A 65 -13.83 -29.54 -18.57
CA GLN A 65 -12.81 -28.83 -19.35
C GLN A 65 -11.79 -28.18 -18.44
N MET A 66 -10.52 -28.39 -18.75
CA MET A 66 -9.38 -27.78 -18.03
C MET A 66 -8.63 -26.80 -18.92
N PRO A 67 -8.06 -25.73 -18.34
CA PRO A 67 -8.02 -25.37 -16.92
C PRO A 67 -9.35 -24.78 -16.41
N CYS A 68 -9.65 -24.99 -15.12
CA CYS A 68 -10.81 -24.41 -14.44
C CYS A 68 -10.44 -23.83 -13.07
N ILE A 69 -11.24 -22.90 -12.55
CA ILE A 69 -11.03 -22.30 -11.22
C ILE A 69 -11.87 -23.05 -10.19
N LEU A 70 -11.26 -23.41 -9.08
CA LEU A 70 -11.90 -24.08 -7.96
C LEU A 70 -11.99 -23.14 -6.76
N HIS A 71 -13.10 -23.19 -6.03
CA HIS A 71 -13.24 -22.56 -4.74
C HIS A 71 -12.64 -23.47 -3.66
N TRP A 72 -11.61 -23.00 -2.99
CA TRP A 72 -10.71 -23.78 -2.14
C TRP A 72 -10.83 -23.34 -0.68
N ASN A 73 -10.97 -24.27 0.26
CA ASN A 73 -11.15 -23.99 1.69
C ASN A 73 -12.25 -22.94 1.99
N GLN A 74 -13.21 -22.76 1.09
CA GLN A 74 -14.31 -21.77 1.18
C GLN A 74 -13.87 -20.29 1.28
N ASN A 75 -12.59 -19.99 1.11
CA ASN A 75 -12.05 -18.64 1.21
C ASN A 75 -10.92 -18.31 0.21
N HIS A 76 -10.59 -19.24 -0.68
CA HIS A 76 -9.47 -19.13 -1.61
C HIS A 76 -9.85 -19.62 -3.01
N PHE A 77 -9.12 -19.21 -4.05
CA PHE A 77 -9.29 -19.70 -5.41
C PHE A 77 -7.98 -20.31 -5.91
N VAL A 78 -8.09 -21.44 -6.61
CA VAL A 78 -6.96 -22.13 -7.24
C VAL A 78 -7.33 -22.58 -8.64
N VAL A 79 -6.35 -22.82 -9.50
CA VAL A 79 -6.57 -23.33 -10.85
C VAL A 79 -6.25 -24.83 -10.91
N LEU A 80 -7.22 -25.64 -11.27
CA LEU A 80 -6.99 -27.04 -11.63
C LEU A 80 -6.66 -27.10 -13.12
N PHE A 81 -5.45 -27.56 -13.46
CA PHE A 81 -5.00 -27.58 -14.85
C PHE A 81 -4.77 -28.97 -15.42
N LYS A 82 -4.70 -30.00 -14.57
CA LYS A 82 -4.52 -31.39 -15.01
C LYS A 82 -4.91 -32.38 -13.93
N ILE A 83 -5.57 -33.48 -14.32
CA ILE A 83 -5.76 -34.69 -13.50
C ILE A 83 -4.96 -35.82 -14.15
N SER A 84 -4.11 -36.49 -13.38
CA SER A 84 -3.29 -37.62 -13.88
C SER A 84 -4.12 -38.92 -13.84
N LYS A 85 -3.77 -39.92 -14.68
CA LYS A 85 -4.37 -41.28 -14.68
C LYS A 85 -4.26 -42.00 -13.34
N LYS A 86 -3.36 -41.56 -12.45
CA LYS A 86 -3.18 -42.07 -11.07
C LYS A 86 -3.96 -41.28 -10.02
N GLU A 87 -5.01 -40.55 -10.41
CA GLU A 87 -5.82 -39.72 -9.52
C GLU A 87 -5.02 -38.64 -8.74
N VAL A 88 -3.93 -38.14 -9.36
CA VAL A 88 -3.17 -37.00 -8.81
C VAL A 88 -3.69 -35.70 -9.44
N PHE A 89 -4.20 -34.83 -8.58
CA PHE A 89 -4.73 -33.52 -8.98
C PHE A 89 -3.60 -32.50 -9.01
N CYS A 90 -3.37 -31.89 -10.19
CA CYS A 90 -2.36 -30.87 -10.40
C CYS A 90 -2.99 -29.49 -10.34
N ILE A 91 -2.68 -28.75 -9.30
CA ILE A 91 -3.27 -27.44 -8.97
C ILE A 91 -2.19 -26.36 -9.08
N ALA A 92 -2.55 -25.23 -9.66
CA ALA A 92 -1.76 -24.00 -9.56
C ALA A 92 -2.41 -23.10 -8.51
N ASP A 93 -1.78 -23.01 -7.34
CA ASP A 93 -2.20 -22.16 -6.25
C ASP A 93 -1.43 -20.84 -6.32
N PRO A 94 -2.12 -19.68 -6.40
CA PRO A 94 -1.46 -18.38 -6.45
C PRO A 94 -0.48 -18.10 -5.28
N GLY A 95 -0.78 -18.67 -4.10
CA GLY A 95 0.04 -18.47 -2.89
C GLY A 95 1.13 -19.54 -2.71
N LYS A 96 0.91 -20.78 -3.21
CA LYS A 96 1.80 -21.92 -2.93
C LYS A 96 2.51 -22.49 -4.17
N GLY A 97 2.15 -21.99 -5.37
CA GLY A 97 2.72 -22.46 -6.63
C GLY A 97 2.06 -23.75 -7.15
N LEU A 98 2.81 -24.57 -7.88
CA LEU A 98 2.30 -25.82 -8.48
C LEU A 98 2.29 -26.93 -7.45
N LEU A 99 1.12 -27.45 -7.14
CA LEU A 99 0.89 -28.53 -6.18
C LEU A 99 0.40 -29.80 -6.88
N LYS A 100 0.80 -30.95 -6.35
CA LYS A 100 0.30 -32.26 -6.73
C LYS A 100 -0.33 -32.89 -5.49
N LEU A 101 -1.62 -33.08 -5.51
CA LEU A 101 -2.39 -33.59 -4.36
C LEU A 101 -2.95 -34.98 -4.63
N THR A 102 -3.03 -35.78 -3.57
CA THR A 102 -3.75 -37.07 -3.57
C THR A 102 -5.23 -36.81 -3.62
N PHE A 103 -6.02 -37.84 -3.92
CA PHE A 103 -7.49 -37.77 -3.93
C PHE A 103 -8.04 -37.28 -2.57
N GLU A 104 -7.55 -37.84 -1.47
CA GLU A 104 -8.02 -37.51 -0.11
C GLU A 104 -7.72 -36.06 0.26
N ASP A 105 -6.50 -35.61 0.00
CA ASP A 105 -6.08 -34.22 0.27
C ASP A 105 -6.84 -33.22 -0.58
N PHE A 106 -7.11 -33.58 -1.85
CA PHE A 106 -7.89 -32.74 -2.75
C PHE A 106 -9.34 -32.60 -2.25
N CYS A 107 -10.00 -33.71 -1.91
CA CYS A 107 -11.37 -33.68 -1.41
C CYS A 107 -11.52 -32.92 -0.11
N ARG A 108 -10.57 -33.05 0.81
CA ARG A 108 -10.55 -32.31 2.10
C ARG A 108 -10.63 -30.80 1.93
N HIS A 109 -10.02 -30.28 0.89
CA HIS A 109 -9.92 -28.83 0.65
C HIS A 109 -10.96 -28.28 -0.31
N TRP A 110 -11.48 -29.10 -1.24
CA TRP A 110 -12.36 -28.63 -2.31
C TRP A 110 -13.84 -28.83 -2.02
N ILE A 111 -14.23 -29.92 -1.32
CA ILE A 111 -15.64 -30.21 -1.03
C ILE A 111 -16.23 -29.12 -0.14
N SER A 112 -17.33 -28.52 -0.59
CA SER A 112 -17.97 -27.37 0.08
C SER A 112 -19.36 -27.74 0.66
N THR A 113 -19.99 -28.81 0.23
CA THR A 113 -21.32 -29.24 0.70
C THR A 113 -21.50 -30.75 0.65
N GLU A 114 -22.23 -31.29 1.64
CA GLU A 114 -22.60 -32.71 1.73
C GLU A 114 -24.12 -32.95 1.59
N GLN A 115 -24.93 -31.88 1.52
CA GLN A 115 -26.39 -31.96 1.55
C GLN A 115 -27.02 -32.65 0.34
N GLN A 116 -26.33 -32.78 -0.79
CA GLN A 116 -26.80 -33.49 -2.02
C GLN A 116 -25.70 -34.36 -2.63
N GLY A 117 -24.86 -35.00 -1.78
CA GLY A 117 -23.63 -35.68 -2.17
C GLY A 117 -22.41 -34.76 -2.05
N THR A 118 -21.22 -35.36 -1.95
CA THR A 118 -19.94 -34.62 -1.82
C THR A 118 -19.66 -33.80 -3.07
N ARG A 119 -19.90 -32.49 -3.01
CA ARG A 119 -19.74 -31.55 -4.14
C ARG A 119 -18.85 -30.36 -3.78
N GLY A 120 -18.12 -29.90 -4.77
CA GLY A 120 -17.33 -28.67 -4.67
C GLY A 120 -17.68 -27.69 -5.79
N THR A 121 -17.42 -26.42 -5.55
CA THR A 121 -17.72 -25.36 -6.50
C THR A 121 -16.60 -25.22 -7.54
N VAL A 122 -16.97 -25.18 -8.82
CA VAL A 122 -16.08 -25.01 -9.96
C VAL A 122 -16.58 -23.88 -10.86
N LEU A 123 -15.66 -23.11 -11.40
CA LEU A 123 -15.91 -22.14 -12.48
C LEU A 123 -15.21 -22.66 -13.73
N LEU A 124 -15.99 -23.04 -14.72
CA LEU A 124 -15.51 -23.44 -16.04
C LEU A 124 -15.35 -22.23 -16.94
N LEU A 125 -14.26 -22.18 -17.70
CA LEU A 125 -13.96 -21.09 -18.61
C LEU A 125 -13.72 -21.68 -20.00
N THR A 126 -14.60 -21.34 -20.94
CA THR A 126 -14.46 -21.73 -22.36
C THR A 126 -14.06 -20.49 -23.17
N PRO A 127 -12.95 -20.52 -23.92
CA PRO A 127 -12.55 -19.39 -24.76
C PRO A 127 -13.55 -19.14 -25.88
N THR A 128 -13.78 -17.87 -26.20
CA THR A 128 -14.60 -17.43 -27.33
C THR A 128 -13.72 -16.72 -28.38
N GLU A 129 -14.24 -16.45 -29.58
CA GLU A 129 -13.53 -15.70 -30.63
C GLU A 129 -13.07 -14.31 -30.18
N LYS A 130 -13.70 -13.72 -29.16
CA LYS A 130 -13.29 -12.43 -28.58
C LYS A 130 -11.92 -12.49 -27.92
N LEU A 131 -11.52 -13.65 -27.38
CA LEU A 131 -10.22 -13.79 -26.70
C LEU A 131 -9.05 -13.64 -27.66
N GLU A 132 -9.17 -14.09 -28.92
CA GLU A 132 -8.12 -13.95 -29.95
C GLU A 132 -7.91 -12.49 -30.35
N ASN A 133 -8.97 -11.69 -30.32
CA ASN A 133 -8.97 -10.27 -30.64
C ASN A 133 -8.70 -9.37 -29.42
N PHE A 134 -8.52 -9.96 -28.25
CA PHE A 134 -8.27 -9.21 -27.01
C PHE A 134 -6.83 -8.75 -26.95
N HIS A 135 -6.59 -7.53 -27.36
CA HIS A 135 -5.30 -6.86 -27.25
C HIS A 135 -5.31 -5.94 -26.04
N ILE A 136 -4.53 -6.28 -25.05
CA ILE A 136 -4.22 -5.35 -23.96
C ILE A 136 -3.26 -4.33 -24.54
N ASP A 137 -3.71 -3.09 -24.74
CA ASP A 137 -2.84 -1.96 -25.00
C ASP A 137 -1.73 -2.00 -23.94
N LYS A 138 -0.47 -2.02 -24.39
CA LYS A 138 0.71 -2.14 -23.53
C LYS A 138 0.61 -1.12 -22.41
N TYR A 139 0.07 -1.54 -21.28
CA TYR A 139 0.09 -0.75 -20.05
C TYR A 139 1.56 -0.45 -19.74
N HIS A 140 1.91 0.81 -19.77
CA HIS A 140 3.28 1.32 -19.84
C HIS A 140 4.14 0.87 -18.64
N SER A 141 4.87 -0.23 -18.79
CA SER A 141 5.94 -0.63 -17.87
C SER A 141 7.16 0.32 -17.88
N ASN A 142 7.19 1.28 -18.80
CA ASN A 142 8.35 2.16 -19.02
C ASN A 142 8.41 3.43 -18.15
N LYS A 143 7.32 3.81 -17.47
CA LYS A 143 7.32 5.05 -16.65
C LYS A 143 8.12 4.95 -15.33
N SER A 144 8.33 3.75 -14.80
CA SER A 144 9.03 3.58 -13.51
C SER A 144 10.50 3.98 -13.54
N LYS A 145 11.19 3.79 -14.68
CA LYS A 145 12.60 4.19 -14.83
C LYS A 145 12.80 5.71 -14.83
N HIS A 146 11.84 6.45 -15.36
CA HIS A 146 11.92 7.93 -15.43
C HIS A 146 11.79 8.59 -14.06
N VAL A 147 11.05 7.99 -13.14
CA VAL A 147 10.84 8.53 -11.79
C VAL A 147 12.15 8.54 -11.01
N LEU A 148 12.93 7.45 -11.07
CA LEU A 148 14.21 7.34 -10.35
C LEU A 148 15.26 8.36 -10.83
N TRP A 149 15.37 8.55 -12.14
CA TRP A 149 16.31 9.50 -12.73
C TRP A 149 16.05 10.94 -12.31
N LYS A 150 14.79 11.33 -12.12
CA LYS A 150 14.39 12.66 -11.67
C LYS A 150 15.03 13.00 -10.32
N TYR A 151 15.07 12.05 -9.37
CA TYR A 151 15.65 12.28 -8.04
C TYR A 151 17.19 12.35 -8.09
N ILE A 152 17.83 11.52 -8.90
CA ILE A 152 19.29 11.54 -9.09
C ILE A 152 19.73 12.88 -9.70
N LEU A 153 19.07 13.31 -10.77
CA LEU A 153 19.41 14.55 -11.47
C LEU A 153 19.22 15.80 -10.60
N LYS A 154 18.25 15.79 -9.68
CA LYS A 154 18.00 16.91 -8.75
C LYS A 154 19.20 17.15 -7.84
N TYR A 155 19.95 16.11 -7.47
CA TYR A 155 21.10 16.20 -6.55
C TYR A 155 22.44 15.94 -7.24
N ARG A 156 22.54 16.13 -8.57
CA ARG A 156 23.71 15.81 -9.40
C ARG A 156 25.05 16.35 -8.85
N TYR A 157 25.07 17.55 -8.28
CA TYR A 157 26.29 18.15 -7.73
C TYR A 157 26.84 17.35 -6.54
N LEU A 158 25.98 16.94 -5.62
CA LEU A 158 26.38 16.10 -4.47
C LEU A 158 26.84 14.71 -4.91
N TYR A 159 26.18 14.13 -5.94
CA TYR A 159 26.63 12.87 -6.55
C TYR A 159 28.01 13.00 -7.19
N ILE A 160 28.31 14.07 -7.89
CA ILE A 160 29.63 14.34 -8.47
C ILE A 160 30.69 14.46 -7.36
N MET A 161 30.41 15.18 -6.27
CA MET A 161 31.34 15.25 -5.13
C MET A 161 31.61 13.87 -4.51
N LEU A 162 30.58 13.05 -4.38
CA LEU A 162 30.72 11.65 -3.91
C LEU A 162 31.59 10.82 -4.85
N LEU A 163 31.36 10.91 -6.17
CA LEU A 163 32.15 10.20 -7.17
C LEU A 163 33.60 10.65 -7.15
N LEU A 164 33.88 11.93 -6.99
CA LEU A 164 35.24 12.44 -6.83
C LEU A 164 35.91 11.89 -5.57
N GLY A 165 35.20 11.88 -4.43
CA GLY A 165 35.71 11.29 -3.19
C GLY A 165 36.00 9.80 -3.34
N LEU A 166 35.14 9.05 -4.02
CA LEU A 166 35.33 7.62 -4.33
C LEU A 166 36.56 7.41 -5.23
N PHE A 167 36.71 8.22 -6.27
CA PHE A 167 37.86 8.15 -7.19
C PHE A 167 39.17 8.41 -6.46
N VAL A 168 39.28 9.48 -5.68
CA VAL A 168 40.48 9.80 -4.90
C VAL A 168 40.77 8.72 -3.85
N GLY A 169 39.74 8.22 -3.14
CA GLY A 169 39.90 7.13 -2.19
C GLY A 169 40.44 5.84 -2.80
N SER A 170 40.00 5.48 -4.02
CA SER A 170 40.48 4.30 -4.73
C SER A 170 41.91 4.47 -5.27
N LEU A 171 42.29 5.67 -5.73
CA LEU A 171 43.67 5.97 -6.09
C LEU A 171 44.62 5.84 -4.91
N LEU A 172 44.25 6.34 -3.72
CA LEU A 172 45.05 6.15 -2.51
C LEU A 172 45.18 4.67 -2.14
N GLN A 173 44.10 3.88 -2.31
CA GLN A 173 44.11 2.47 -2.04
C GLN A 173 45.01 1.69 -3.00
N LEU A 174 45.15 2.13 -4.25
CA LEU A 174 46.00 1.52 -5.25
C LEU A 174 47.48 1.57 -4.88
N VAL A 175 47.93 2.55 -4.13
CA VAL A 175 49.34 2.71 -3.71
C VAL A 175 49.76 1.67 -2.67
N LEU A 176 48.85 1.17 -1.85
CA LEU A 176 49.15 0.28 -0.72
C LEU A 176 49.84 -1.04 -1.12
N PRO A 177 49.42 -1.78 -2.18
CA PRO A 177 50.15 -2.99 -2.61
C PRO A 177 51.62 -2.74 -2.97
N PHE A 178 51.89 -1.62 -3.63
CA PHE A 178 53.26 -1.26 -4.03
C PHE A 178 54.14 -0.90 -2.84
N LEU A 179 53.56 -0.24 -1.81
CA LEU A 179 54.28 0.02 -0.57
C LEU A 179 54.57 -1.27 0.20
N THR A 180 53.62 -2.22 0.22
CA THR A 180 53.84 -3.55 0.83
C THR A 180 54.93 -4.31 0.10
N GLN A 181 54.93 -4.28 -1.23
CA GLN A 181 56.03 -4.87 -2.04
C GLN A 181 57.36 -4.22 -1.70
N SER A 182 57.45 -2.92 -1.63
CA SER A 182 58.69 -2.17 -1.37
C SER A 182 59.28 -2.44 0.01
N ILE A 183 58.45 -2.68 1.03
CA ILE A 183 58.92 -3.10 2.37
C ILE A 183 59.78 -4.38 2.24
N VAL A 184 59.28 -5.36 1.47
CA VAL A 184 59.92 -6.68 1.39
C VAL A 184 61.11 -6.66 0.45
N ASP A 185 60.93 -6.12 -0.77
CA ASP A 185 61.93 -6.18 -1.84
C ASP A 185 63.13 -5.22 -1.61
N VAL A 186 62.90 -4.09 -0.93
CA VAL A 186 63.94 -3.09 -0.67
C VAL A 186 64.30 -3.02 0.82
N GLY A 187 63.28 -2.93 1.70
CA GLY A 187 63.51 -2.77 3.13
C GLY A 187 64.16 -4.01 3.78
N ILE A 188 63.51 -5.16 3.64
CA ILE A 188 63.98 -6.43 4.27
C ILE A 188 65.19 -7.00 3.54
N LYS A 189 65.12 -7.05 2.21
CA LYS A 189 66.22 -7.61 1.40
C LYS A 189 67.54 -6.85 1.60
N ASN A 190 67.48 -5.51 1.72
CA ASN A 190 68.68 -4.67 1.90
C ASN A 190 68.93 -4.35 3.39
N GLN A 191 68.18 -4.96 4.34
CA GLN A 191 68.33 -4.76 5.80
C GLN A 191 68.25 -3.26 6.22
N ASN A 192 67.45 -2.47 5.47
CA ASN A 192 67.34 -1.03 5.68
C ASN A 192 66.13 -0.67 6.54
N ILE A 193 66.32 -0.61 7.86
CA ILE A 193 65.26 -0.31 8.85
C ILE A 193 64.73 1.12 8.65
N GLY A 194 65.58 2.10 8.27
CA GLY A 194 65.16 3.48 8.03
C GLY A 194 64.13 3.58 6.88
N PHE A 195 64.34 2.80 5.79
CA PHE A 195 63.40 2.72 4.69
C PHE A 195 62.05 2.11 5.11
N VAL A 196 62.09 1.07 5.97
CA VAL A 196 60.86 0.44 6.50
C VAL A 196 60.04 1.45 7.32
N TRP A 197 60.69 2.26 8.18
CA TRP A 197 60.00 3.32 8.93
C TRP A 197 59.42 4.40 8.00
N LEU A 198 60.11 4.78 6.95
CA LEU A 198 59.62 5.78 5.97
C LEU A 198 58.36 5.27 5.29
N ILE A 199 58.31 4.02 4.86
CA ILE A 199 57.15 3.43 4.21
C ILE A 199 55.99 3.28 5.20
N LEU A 200 56.26 2.87 6.45
CA LEU A 200 55.26 2.80 7.50
C LEU A 200 54.56 4.16 7.72
N LEU A 201 55.35 5.24 7.74
CA LEU A 201 54.85 6.61 7.86
C LEU A 201 53.96 6.99 6.66
N GLY A 202 54.40 6.58 5.43
CA GLY A 202 53.63 6.74 4.22
C GLY A 202 52.29 5.97 4.24
N GLN A 203 52.30 4.71 4.69
CA GLN A 203 51.06 3.91 4.86
C GLN A 203 50.11 4.50 5.89
N LEU A 204 50.64 5.03 7.00
CA LEU A 204 49.88 5.69 8.05
C LEU A 204 49.18 6.95 7.51
N MET A 205 49.93 7.80 6.77
CA MET A 205 49.39 9.00 6.13
C MET A 205 48.28 8.65 5.11
N LEU A 206 48.50 7.63 4.25
CA LEU A 206 47.50 7.16 3.30
C LEU A 206 46.23 6.64 4.01
N THR A 207 46.41 5.90 5.11
CA THR A 207 45.29 5.36 5.89
C THR A 207 44.46 6.47 6.53
N ILE A 208 45.13 7.48 7.13
CA ILE A 208 44.44 8.65 7.70
C ILE A 208 43.69 9.42 6.60
N SER A 209 44.35 9.68 5.47
CA SER A 209 43.73 10.40 4.34
C SER A 209 42.51 9.67 3.79
N ARG A 210 42.61 8.33 3.62
CA ARG A 210 41.50 7.49 3.20
C ARG A 210 40.34 7.52 4.20
N THR A 211 40.66 7.39 5.50
CA THR A 211 39.66 7.44 6.56
C THR A 211 38.92 8.76 6.57
N ALA A 212 39.64 9.89 6.42
CA ALA A 212 39.03 11.22 6.33
C ALA A 212 38.07 11.34 5.13
N ILE A 213 38.48 10.84 3.96
CA ILE A 213 37.62 10.81 2.76
C ILE A 213 36.38 9.95 3.01
N ASP A 214 36.53 8.79 3.65
CA ASP A 214 35.40 7.91 3.98
C ASP A 214 34.42 8.55 4.96
N PHE A 215 34.88 9.33 5.93
CA PHE A 215 34.00 10.11 6.83
C PHE A 215 33.22 11.17 6.06
N ILE A 216 33.86 11.96 5.23
CA ILE A 216 33.19 12.98 4.40
C ILE A 216 32.16 12.30 3.48
N ARG A 217 32.51 11.20 2.86
CA ARG A 217 31.62 10.42 1.99
C ARG A 217 30.38 9.95 2.71
N ARG A 218 30.53 9.35 3.92
CA ARG A 218 29.41 8.85 4.72
C ARG A 218 28.47 9.99 5.12
N TRP A 219 29.03 11.16 5.48
CA TRP A 219 28.23 12.34 5.81
C TRP A 219 27.42 12.84 4.60
N LEU A 220 28.05 12.94 3.42
CA LEU A 220 27.37 13.33 2.18
C LEU A 220 26.28 12.33 1.80
N LEU A 221 26.56 11.01 1.92
CA LEU A 221 25.60 9.94 1.68
C LEU A 221 24.37 10.07 2.56
N LEU A 222 24.57 10.27 3.87
CA LEU A 222 23.48 10.45 4.82
C LEU A 222 22.60 11.66 4.43
N HIS A 223 23.25 12.77 4.10
CA HIS A 223 22.54 14.01 3.72
C HIS A 223 21.67 13.81 2.46
N ILE A 224 22.21 13.16 1.43
CA ILE A 224 21.46 12.84 0.20
C ILE A 224 20.32 11.86 0.51
N SER A 225 20.61 10.80 1.28
CA SER A 225 19.65 9.76 1.64
C SER A 225 18.42 10.35 2.36
N LEU A 226 18.64 11.19 3.36
CA LEU A 226 17.55 11.85 4.09
C LEU A 226 16.70 12.74 3.19
N ARG A 227 17.32 13.55 2.32
CA ARG A 227 16.56 14.42 1.39
C ARG A 227 15.76 13.66 0.36
N ILE A 228 16.32 12.58 -0.20
CA ILE A 228 15.60 11.72 -1.14
C ILE A 228 14.45 11.01 -0.44
N ASN A 229 14.67 10.49 0.77
CA ASN A 229 13.63 9.81 1.54
C ASN A 229 12.45 10.74 1.84
N ILE A 230 12.72 11.95 2.32
CA ILE A 230 11.68 12.96 2.58
C ILE A 230 10.91 13.26 1.30
N SER A 231 11.60 13.46 0.16
CA SER A 231 10.93 13.73 -1.11
C SER A 231 10.07 12.56 -1.58
N LEU A 232 10.57 11.32 -1.50
CA LEU A 232 9.84 10.11 -1.91
C LEU A 232 8.58 9.88 -1.07
N VAL A 233 8.72 9.99 0.26
CA VAL A 233 7.59 9.80 1.18
C VAL A 233 6.58 10.94 1.04
N SER A 234 7.05 12.19 0.87
CA SER A 234 6.17 13.34 0.62
C SER A 234 5.38 13.19 -0.68
N ASP A 235 6.03 12.80 -1.78
CA ASP A 235 5.36 12.59 -3.08
C ASP A 235 4.32 11.45 -2.98
N PHE A 236 4.61 10.42 -2.19
CA PHE A 236 3.66 9.34 -1.91
C PHE A 236 2.44 9.84 -1.13
N PHE A 237 2.63 10.63 -0.06
CA PHE A 237 1.50 11.21 0.68
C PHE A 237 0.70 12.19 -0.19
N ILE A 238 1.35 13.02 -1.00
CA ILE A 238 0.68 13.90 -1.96
C ILE A 238 -0.20 13.08 -2.91
N LYS A 239 0.30 11.94 -3.39
CA LYS A 239 -0.46 11.04 -4.24
C LYS A 239 -1.64 10.40 -3.50
N LEU A 240 -1.42 9.89 -2.27
CA LEU A 240 -2.50 9.33 -1.45
C LEU A 240 -3.63 10.33 -1.23
N LEU A 241 -3.29 11.60 -0.92
CA LEU A 241 -4.28 12.66 -0.71
C LEU A 241 -5.08 13.01 -1.97
N LYS A 242 -4.62 12.61 -3.15
CA LYS A 242 -5.32 12.81 -4.43
C LYS A 242 -6.20 11.63 -4.85
N LEU A 243 -6.05 10.48 -4.17
CA LEU A 243 -6.82 9.28 -4.52
C LEU A 243 -8.28 9.39 -4.05
N PRO A 244 -9.22 8.74 -4.76
CA PRO A 244 -10.63 8.72 -4.38
C PRO A 244 -10.85 7.94 -3.07
N MET A 245 -11.94 8.24 -2.38
CA MET A 245 -12.27 7.60 -1.08
C MET A 245 -12.46 6.09 -1.21
N SER A 246 -12.96 5.60 -2.33
CA SER A 246 -13.12 4.16 -2.62
C SER A 246 -11.83 3.35 -2.48
N PHE A 247 -10.67 3.97 -2.72
CA PHE A 247 -9.38 3.35 -2.52
C PHE A 247 -9.14 2.99 -1.03
N PHE A 248 -9.44 3.92 -0.11
CA PHE A 248 -9.22 3.71 1.33
C PHE A 248 -10.20 2.70 1.93
N ASP A 249 -11.38 2.56 1.34
CA ASP A 249 -12.36 1.55 1.77
C ASP A 249 -11.95 0.13 1.37
N THR A 250 -11.19 -0.02 0.29
CA THR A 250 -10.78 -1.33 -0.24
C THR A 250 -9.43 -1.81 0.27
N LYS A 251 -8.52 -0.88 0.66
CA LYS A 251 -7.16 -1.23 1.10
C LYS A 251 -7.05 -1.38 2.62
N LEU A 252 -6.23 -2.35 3.05
CA LEU A 252 -5.91 -2.53 4.46
C LEU A 252 -4.79 -1.58 4.89
N MET A 253 -4.84 -1.10 6.13
CA MET A 253 -3.82 -0.20 6.68
C MET A 253 -2.41 -0.84 6.64
N GLY A 254 -2.30 -2.13 6.94
CA GLY A 254 -1.02 -2.86 6.90
C GLY A 254 -0.39 -2.92 5.51
N ASP A 255 -1.19 -2.98 4.44
CA ASP A 255 -0.70 -2.91 3.05
C ASP A 255 -0.10 -1.52 2.76
N LEU A 256 -0.75 -0.46 3.20
CA LEU A 256 -0.22 0.91 3.05
C LEU A 256 1.08 1.12 3.84
N MET A 257 1.15 0.63 5.08
CA MET A 257 2.37 0.65 5.89
C MET A 257 3.51 -0.12 5.23
N GLN A 258 3.22 -1.27 4.64
CA GLN A 258 4.23 -2.06 3.93
C GLN A 258 4.76 -1.31 2.68
N ARG A 259 3.90 -0.60 1.96
CA ARG A 259 4.32 0.25 0.83
C ARG A 259 5.19 1.43 1.28
N MET A 260 4.98 1.96 2.47
CA MET A 260 5.91 2.94 3.06
C MET A 260 7.30 2.34 3.32
N ASN A 261 7.37 1.08 3.78
CA ASN A 261 8.65 0.37 3.93
C ASN A 261 9.35 0.13 2.58
N ASP A 262 8.58 -0.09 1.50
CA ASP A 262 9.12 -0.20 0.14
C ASP A 262 9.84 1.09 -0.31
N HIS A 263 9.37 2.28 0.11
CA HIS A 263 10.11 3.53 -0.14
C HIS A 263 11.49 3.56 0.52
N SER A 264 11.63 3.01 1.72
CA SER A 264 12.94 2.89 2.38
C SER A 264 13.90 1.99 1.59
N ARG A 265 13.42 0.87 1.03
CA ARG A 265 14.22 -0.01 0.16
C ARG A 265 14.68 0.71 -1.10
N VAL A 266 13.77 1.43 -1.76
CA VAL A 266 14.09 2.24 -2.96
C VAL A 266 15.12 3.32 -2.62
N ASN A 267 14.94 4.02 -1.50
CA ASN A 267 15.89 5.04 -1.04
C ASN A 267 17.29 4.44 -0.79
N THR A 268 17.39 3.32 -0.07
CA THR A 268 18.66 2.63 0.19
C THR A 268 19.35 2.21 -1.11
N PHE A 269 18.60 1.70 -2.08
CA PHE A 269 19.13 1.35 -3.38
C PHE A 269 19.67 2.57 -4.13
N LEU A 270 18.90 3.66 -4.22
CA LEU A 270 19.30 4.87 -4.94
C LEU A 270 20.54 5.54 -4.35
N THR A 271 20.65 5.54 -3.02
CA THR A 271 21.69 6.29 -2.31
C THR A 271 22.92 5.44 -1.99
N GLN A 272 22.73 4.22 -1.49
CA GLN A 272 23.85 3.38 -1.07
C GLN A 272 24.30 2.42 -2.16
N GLN A 273 23.38 1.63 -2.72
CA GLN A 273 23.75 0.57 -3.66
C GLN A 273 24.23 1.10 -5.00
N THR A 274 23.55 2.11 -5.56
CA THR A 274 23.93 2.70 -6.87
C THR A 274 25.29 3.39 -6.82
N LEU A 275 25.63 4.06 -5.71
CA LEU A 275 26.94 4.69 -5.54
C LEU A 275 28.03 3.68 -5.24
N ASN A 276 27.74 2.69 -4.38
CA ASN A 276 28.71 1.65 -4.09
C ASN A 276 29.07 0.85 -5.34
N ILE A 277 28.09 0.51 -6.20
CA ILE A 277 28.36 -0.27 -7.42
C ILE A 277 29.27 0.47 -8.39
N THR A 278 29.14 1.79 -8.51
CA THR A 278 30.03 2.61 -9.36
C THR A 278 31.47 2.53 -8.87
N PHE A 279 31.67 2.65 -7.55
CA PHE A 279 32.98 2.48 -6.92
C PHE A 279 33.53 1.06 -7.10
N VAL A 280 32.69 0.06 -6.85
CA VAL A 280 33.02 -1.36 -6.98
C VAL A 280 33.51 -1.71 -8.39
N ILE A 281 32.80 -1.26 -9.42
CA ILE A 281 33.20 -1.47 -10.82
C ILE A 281 34.52 -0.79 -11.08
N PHE A 282 34.72 0.45 -10.65
CA PHE A 282 35.96 1.19 -10.83
C PHE A 282 37.15 0.45 -10.16
N THR A 283 36.99 0.10 -8.87
CA THR A 283 38.01 -0.62 -8.10
C THR A 283 38.30 -1.98 -8.72
N PHE A 284 37.28 -2.72 -9.14
CA PHE A 284 37.44 -4.01 -9.81
C PHE A 284 38.26 -3.88 -11.10
N VAL A 285 37.94 -2.93 -11.95
CA VAL A 285 38.67 -2.69 -13.21
C VAL A 285 40.13 -2.32 -12.95
N VAL A 286 40.37 -1.38 -12.05
CA VAL A 286 41.73 -0.88 -11.74
C VAL A 286 42.57 -1.99 -11.13
N PHE A 287 42.11 -2.69 -10.09
CA PHE A 287 42.89 -3.77 -9.48
C PHE A 287 43.04 -4.98 -10.39
N SER A 288 42.05 -5.30 -11.22
CA SER A 288 42.17 -6.35 -12.24
C SER A 288 43.25 -6.04 -13.29
N LEU A 289 43.34 -4.76 -13.72
CA LEU A 289 44.36 -4.32 -14.65
C LEU A 289 45.74 -4.39 -14.02
N VAL A 290 45.90 -3.97 -12.77
CA VAL A 290 47.16 -4.12 -12.02
C VAL A 290 47.55 -5.60 -11.90
N LEU A 291 46.61 -6.48 -11.53
CA LEU A 291 46.86 -7.92 -11.41
C LEU A 291 47.33 -8.53 -12.75
N PHE A 292 46.72 -8.09 -13.86
CA PHE A 292 47.12 -8.52 -15.21
C PHE A 292 48.56 -8.17 -15.53
N PHE A 293 49.03 -6.97 -15.13
CA PHE A 293 50.43 -6.57 -15.34
C PHE A 293 51.42 -7.30 -14.41
N TYR A 294 50.99 -7.67 -13.18
CA TYR A 294 51.82 -8.45 -12.27
C TYR A 294 52.02 -9.88 -12.74
N ASN A 295 50.93 -10.59 -13.07
CA ASN A 295 51.02 -11.97 -13.58
C ASN A 295 49.74 -12.35 -14.34
N LYS A 296 49.92 -12.62 -15.66
CA LYS A 296 48.80 -12.99 -16.55
C LYS A 296 48.11 -14.28 -16.14
N LEU A 297 48.86 -15.29 -15.66
CA LEU A 297 48.27 -16.56 -15.23
C LEU A 297 47.41 -16.40 -14.00
N VAL A 298 47.86 -15.67 -12.99
CA VAL A 298 47.11 -15.35 -11.78
C VAL A 298 45.82 -14.58 -12.11
N PHE A 299 45.92 -13.62 -13.04
CA PHE A 299 44.73 -12.89 -13.51
C PHE A 299 43.68 -13.80 -14.15
N VAL A 300 44.10 -14.73 -15.03
CA VAL A 300 43.17 -15.69 -15.67
C VAL A 300 42.52 -16.60 -14.66
N ILE A 301 43.24 -17.12 -13.67
CA ILE A 301 42.70 -17.96 -12.60
C ILE A 301 41.69 -17.16 -11.77
N PHE A 302 42.02 -15.91 -11.42
CA PHE A 302 41.12 -15.02 -10.71
C PHE A 302 39.82 -14.78 -11.49
N LEU A 303 39.92 -14.50 -12.80
CA LEU A 303 38.77 -14.24 -13.67
C LEU A 303 37.86 -15.47 -13.79
N LEU A 304 38.42 -16.65 -14.04
CA LEU A 304 37.67 -17.91 -14.13
C LEU A 304 36.99 -18.26 -12.82
N GLY A 305 37.67 -18.09 -11.68
CA GLY A 305 37.06 -18.30 -10.36
C GLY A 305 35.94 -17.30 -10.05
N SER A 306 36.09 -16.03 -10.47
CA SER A 306 35.05 -15.02 -10.30
C SER A 306 33.83 -15.28 -11.19
N ILE A 307 34.02 -15.78 -12.41
CA ILE A 307 32.92 -16.22 -13.29
C ILE A 307 32.18 -17.41 -12.65
N LEU A 308 32.91 -18.42 -12.15
CA LEU A 308 32.33 -19.59 -11.50
C LEU A 308 31.49 -19.16 -10.26
N TYR A 309 32.02 -18.24 -9.45
CA TYR A 309 31.30 -17.63 -8.34
C TYR A 309 30.00 -16.95 -8.81
N GLY A 310 30.07 -16.15 -9.89
CA GLY A 310 28.90 -15.47 -10.46
C GLY A 310 27.83 -16.45 -10.95
N VAL A 311 28.23 -17.51 -11.66
CA VAL A 311 27.33 -18.58 -12.11
C VAL A 311 26.68 -19.28 -10.93
N TRP A 312 27.44 -19.64 -9.89
CA TRP A 312 26.90 -20.22 -8.66
C TRP A 312 25.81 -19.36 -8.04
N MET A 313 26.08 -18.07 -7.88
CA MET A 313 25.12 -17.13 -7.28
C MET A 313 23.82 -16.98 -8.09
N THR A 314 23.93 -16.97 -9.44
CA THR A 314 22.76 -16.80 -10.32
C THR A 314 21.79 -17.99 -10.29
N LEU A 315 22.26 -19.20 -9.97
CA LEU A 315 21.42 -20.40 -9.86
C LEU A 315 20.33 -20.27 -8.79
N PHE A 316 20.58 -19.48 -7.76
CA PHE A 316 19.67 -19.30 -6.64
C PHE A 316 18.62 -18.19 -6.84
N LEU A 317 18.82 -17.28 -7.82
CA LEU A 317 17.97 -16.10 -8.03
C LEU A 317 16.48 -16.46 -8.19
N LYS A 318 16.15 -17.50 -8.97
CA LYS A 318 14.76 -17.90 -9.20
C LYS A 318 14.07 -18.38 -7.93
N ARG A 319 14.75 -19.22 -7.12
CA ARG A 319 14.20 -19.73 -5.85
C ARG A 319 14.06 -18.62 -4.82
N ARG A 320 15.06 -17.74 -4.73
CA ARG A 320 15.02 -16.57 -3.85
C ARG A 320 13.81 -15.68 -4.15
N LYS A 321 13.56 -15.40 -5.43
CA LYS A 321 12.40 -14.58 -5.84
C LYS A 321 11.08 -15.15 -5.31
N VAL A 322 10.87 -16.47 -5.38
CA VAL A 322 9.64 -17.11 -4.87
C VAL A 322 9.54 -16.94 -3.35
N LEU A 323 10.64 -17.20 -2.63
CA LEU A 323 10.66 -17.07 -1.16
C LEU A 323 10.48 -15.62 -0.69
N ASP A 324 10.97 -14.63 -1.46
CA ASP A 324 10.78 -13.22 -1.16
C ASP A 324 9.30 -12.80 -1.28
N TYR A 325 8.57 -13.36 -2.24
CA TYR A 325 7.11 -13.16 -2.33
C TYR A 325 6.36 -13.83 -1.16
N GLU A 326 6.70 -15.08 -0.83
CA GLU A 326 6.13 -15.79 0.34
C GLU A 326 6.39 -14.99 1.65
N LEU A 327 7.63 -14.54 1.84
CA LEU A 327 8.02 -13.75 3.01
C LEU A 327 7.25 -12.44 3.09
N PHE A 328 7.09 -11.76 1.97
CA PHE A 328 6.33 -10.52 1.91
C PHE A 328 4.86 -10.72 2.30
N GLU A 329 4.23 -11.76 1.77
CA GLU A 329 2.83 -12.07 2.08
C GLU A 329 2.65 -12.38 3.58
N GLN A 330 3.50 -13.23 4.15
CA GLN A 330 3.45 -13.56 5.58
C GLN A 330 3.74 -12.34 6.45
N GLN A 331 4.62 -11.46 6.02
CA GLN A 331 4.92 -10.23 6.75
C GLN A 331 3.76 -9.24 6.71
N ALA A 332 3.04 -9.15 5.59
CA ALA A 332 1.83 -8.33 5.48
C ALA A 332 0.70 -8.86 6.39
N ILE A 333 0.50 -10.19 6.43
CA ILE A 333 -0.47 -10.85 7.33
C ILE A 333 -0.11 -10.56 8.79
N ASN A 334 1.15 -10.71 9.17
CA ASN A 334 1.64 -10.44 10.52
C ASN A 334 1.43 -8.97 10.91
N ASN A 335 1.75 -8.02 10.03
CA ASN A 335 1.55 -6.60 10.27
C ASN A 335 0.07 -6.27 10.47
N ASN A 336 -0.82 -6.84 9.66
CA ASN A 336 -2.26 -6.65 9.81
C ASN A 336 -2.78 -7.20 11.14
N LYS A 337 -2.40 -8.44 11.51
CA LYS A 337 -2.79 -9.03 12.80
C LYS A 337 -2.24 -8.28 14.00
N THR A 338 -0.99 -7.81 13.91
CA THR A 338 -0.39 -6.98 14.96
C THR A 338 -1.13 -5.66 15.13
N TYR A 339 -1.49 -5.00 14.02
CA TYR A 339 -2.29 -3.79 14.04
C TYR A 339 -3.68 -4.02 14.66
N GLU A 340 -4.38 -5.08 14.22
CA GLU A 340 -5.69 -5.48 14.79
C GLU A 340 -5.56 -5.76 16.29
N PHE A 341 -4.57 -6.52 16.73
CA PHE A 341 -4.34 -6.85 18.13
C PHE A 341 -4.17 -5.59 19.00
N ILE A 342 -3.37 -4.61 18.54
CA ILE A 342 -3.12 -3.37 19.27
C ILE A 342 -4.37 -2.47 19.28
N THR A 343 -5.05 -2.33 18.15
CA THR A 343 -6.21 -1.43 18.05
C THR A 343 -7.44 -1.97 18.75
N SER A 344 -7.59 -3.30 18.85
CA SER A 344 -8.69 -3.96 19.52
C SER A 344 -8.40 -4.31 20.99
N MET A 345 -7.31 -3.78 21.59
CA MET A 345 -6.88 -4.16 22.95
C MET A 345 -7.98 -3.94 24.00
N GLN A 346 -8.74 -2.88 23.88
CA GLN A 346 -9.85 -2.62 24.81
C GLN A 346 -10.90 -3.73 24.76
N GLU A 347 -11.30 -4.16 23.56
CA GLU A 347 -12.29 -5.23 23.38
C GLU A 347 -11.73 -6.59 23.84
N ILE A 348 -10.47 -6.87 23.52
CA ILE A 348 -9.76 -8.08 23.99
C ILE A 348 -9.82 -8.19 25.51
N LYS A 349 -9.55 -7.06 26.22
CA LYS A 349 -9.60 -6.99 27.68
C LYS A 349 -11.01 -7.14 28.23
N LEU A 350 -11.99 -6.51 27.60
CA LEU A 350 -13.39 -6.59 28.03
C LEU A 350 -13.96 -8.01 27.88
N GLN A 351 -13.59 -8.73 26.82
CA GLN A 351 -14.08 -10.08 26.54
C GLN A 351 -13.24 -11.17 27.19
N GLY A 352 -12.09 -10.85 27.84
CA GLY A 352 -11.21 -11.82 28.46
C GLY A 352 -10.62 -12.84 27.49
N CYS A 353 -10.41 -12.46 26.22
CA CYS A 353 -9.97 -13.37 25.15
C CYS A 353 -8.48 -13.22 24.80
N GLU A 354 -7.66 -12.71 25.74
CA GLU A 354 -6.23 -12.40 25.53
C GLU A 354 -5.44 -13.62 25.07
N GLN A 355 -5.68 -14.78 25.69
CA GLN A 355 -4.93 -16.00 25.42
C GLN A 355 -5.21 -16.52 24.00
N ARG A 356 -6.47 -16.51 23.58
CA ARG A 356 -6.89 -16.94 22.22
C ARG A 356 -6.27 -16.01 21.16
N ARG A 357 -6.36 -14.69 21.35
CA ARG A 357 -5.83 -13.72 20.40
C ARG A 357 -4.31 -13.75 20.31
N ARG A 358 -3.63 -14.01 21.45
CA ARG A 358 -2.19 -14.22 21.46
C ARG A 358 -1.80 -15.47 20.65
N TRP A 359 -2.50 -16.58 20.82
CA TRP A 359 -2.23 -17.81 20.05
C TRP A 359 -2.46 -17.60 18.55
N GLU A 360 -3.55 -16.94 18.15
CA GLU A 360 -3.80 -16.60 16.72
C GLU A 360 -2.66 -15.77 16.11
N TRP A 361 -2.03 -14.91 16.91
CA TRP A 361 -0.85 -14.17 16.48
C TRP A 361 0.41 -15.03 16.48
N GLU A 362 0.61 -15.88 17.49
CA GLU A 362 1.73 -16.83 17.57
C GLU A 362 1.72 -17.81 16.40
N ASP A 363 0.56 -18.31 15.97
CA ASP A 363 0.43 -19.17 14.76
C ASP A 363 0.93 -18.43 13.52
N THR A 364 0.59 -17.14 13.39
CA THR A 364 1.10 -16.33 12.26
C THR A 364 2.61 -16.13 12.35
N GLN A 365 3.17 -15.99 13.56
CA GLN A 365 4.62 -15.93 13.75
C GLN A 365 5.28 -17.27 13.41
N ALA A 366 4.66 -18.40 13.71
CA ALA A 366 5.16 -19.72 13.35
C ALA A 366 5.22 -19.90 11.82
N ASP A 367 4.20 -19.46 11.08
CA ASP A 367 4.19 -19.47 9.61
C ASP A 367 5.29 -18.57 9.04
N LEU A 368 5.41 -17.35 9.55
CA LEU A 368 6.47 -16.41 9.17
C LEU A 368 7.86 -16.99 9.43
N PHE A 369 8.06 -17.58 10.62
CA PHE A 369 9.30 -18.26 10.98
C PHE A 369 9.61 -19.41 10.02
N GLY A 370 8.61 -20.21 9.64
CA GLY A 370 8.76 -21.29 8.65
C GLY A 370 9.31 -20.79 7.31
N VAL A 371 8.80 -19.66 6.81
CA VAL A 371 9.30 -19.04 5.56
C VAL A 371 10.69 -18.43 5.75
N GLN A 372 10.95 -17.77 6.88
CA GLN A 372 12.28 -17.24 7.22
C GLN A 372 13.33 -18.34 7.28
N MET A 373 13.00 -19.49 7.87
CA MET A 373 13.91 -20.65 7.92
C MET A 373 14.20 -21.24 6.55
N LYS A 374 13.22 -21.29 5.63
CA LYS A 374 13.45 -21.69 4.24
C LYS A 374 14.41 -20.70 3.54
N SER A 375 14.18 -19.39 3.75
CA SER A 375 15.01 -18.33 3.19
C SER A 375 16.45 -18.41 3.74
N LEU A 376 16.62 -18.58 5.05
CA LEU A 376 17.91 -18.73 5.71
C LEU A 376 18.66 -19.95 5.18
N LYS A 377 18.00 -21.12 5.06
CA LYS A 377 18.61 -22.34 4.52
C LYS A 377 19.11 -22.13 3.09
N LEU A 378 18.32 -21.43 2.25
CA LEU A 378 18.72 -21.10 0.89
C LEU A 378 19.95 -20.19 0.90
N GLN A 379 19.95 -19.13 1.72
CA GLN A 379 21.05 -18.19 1.88
C GLN A 379 22.32 -18.89 2.37
N GLN A 380 22.23 -19.70 3.42
CA GLN A 380 23.39 -20.45 3.95
C GLN A 380 23.99 -21.42 2.93
N THR A 381 23.15 -22.12 2.16
CA THR A 381 23.62 -23.02 1.09
C THR A 381 24.37 -22.23 0.01
N GLN A 382 23.86 -21.08 -0.36
CA GLN A 382 24.46 -20.17 -1.33
C GLN A 382 25.78 -19.59 -0.81
N GLU A 383 25.83 -19.11 0.44
CA GLU A 383 27.03 -18.57 1.08
C GLU A 383 28.12 -19.63 1.25
N ALA A 384 27.78 -20.82 1.70
CA ALA A 384 28.75 -21.92 1.86
C ALA A 384 29.46 -22.27 0.54
N GLY A 385 28.68 -22.40 -0.55
CA GLY A 385 29.26 -22.64 -1.87
C GLY A 385 30.10 -21.47 -2.38
N SER A 386 29.68 -20.23 -2.14
CA SER A 386 30.40 -19.03 -2.54
C SER A 386 31.75 -18.89 -1.81
N ILE A 387 31.75 -19.13 -0.49
CA ILE A 387 32.96 -19.13 0.34
C ILE A 387 33.92 -20.23 -0.18
N PHE A 388 33.40 -21.44 -0.39
CA PHE A 388 34.21 -22.55 -0.88
C PHE A 388 34.90 -22.21 -2.24
N ILE A 389 34.15 -21.67 -3.20
CA ILE A 389 34.70 -21.28 -4.52
C ILE A 389 35.77 -20.19 -4.34
N ASN A 390 35.54 -19.19 -3.50
CA ASN A 390 36.51 -18.11 -3.26
C ASN A 390 37.77 -18.64 -2.58
N GLU A 391 37.66 -19.47 -1.55
CA GLU A 391 38.81 -20.01 -0.84
C GLU A 391 39.65 -20.94 -1.73
N VAL A 392 39.01 -21.83 -2.50
CA VAL A 392 39.71 -22.68 -3.47
C VAL A 392 40.45 -21.82 -4.51
N LYS A 393 39.84 -20.80 -5.05
CA LYS A 393 40.47 -19.83 -5.96
C LYS A 393 41.67 -19.17 -5.31
N ASN A 394 41.57 -18.66 -4.08
CA ASN A 394 42.65 -17.99 -3.36
C ASN A 394 43.81 -18.94 -3.06
N ILE A 395 43.54 -20.19 -2.69
CA ILE A 395 44.57 -21.23 -2.47
C ILE A 395 45.32 -21.52 -3.78
N ILE A 396 44.62 -21.74 -4.89
CA ILE A 396 45.24 -22.00 -6.20
C ILE A 396 46.15 -20.84 -6.59
N ILE A 397 45.67 -19.60 -6.44
CA ILE A 397 46.47 -18.41 -6.77
C ILE A 397 47.69 -18.30 -5.87
N THR A 398 47.58 -18.60 -4.57
CA THR A 398 48.70 -18.58 -3.63
C THR A 398 49.77 -19.61 -4.02
N VAL A 399 49.36 -20.83 -4.37
CA VAL A 399 50.25 -21.87 -4.84
C VAL A 399 50.98 -21.47 -6.12
N VAL A 400 50.26 -20.94 -7.11
CA VAL A 400 50.84 -20.46 -8.37
C VAL A 400 51.82 -19.31 -8.14
N ALA A 401 51.48 -18.35 -7.30
CA ALA A 401 52.34 -17.22 -6.95
C ALA A 401 53.60 -17.69 -6.21
N ALA A 402 53.48 -18.61 -5.26
CA ALA A 402 54.61 -19.19 -4.54
C ALA A 402 55.54 -19.96 -5.46
N THR A 403 54.98 -20.76 -6.38
CA THR A 403 55.77 -21.49 -7.39
C THR A 403 56.51 -20.52 -8.31
N ALA A 404 55.88 -19.42 -8.74
CA ALA A 404 56.53 -18.38 -9.54
C ALA A 404 57.69 -17.70 -8.79
N VAL A 405 57.61 -17.54 -7.47
CA VAL A 405 58.69 -17.02 -6.64
C VAL A 405 59.84 -18.02 -6.57
N ILE A 406 59.58 -19.31 -6.37
CA ILE A 406 60.60 -20.37 -6.35
C ILE A 406 61.35 -20.43 -7.67
N HIS A 407 60.67 -20.26 -8.79
CA HIS A 407 61.30 -20.24 -10.12
C HIS A 407 61.96 -18.90 -10.48
N GLY A 408 61.98 -17.92 -9.57
CA GLY A 408 62.61 -16.61 -9.80
C GLY A 408 61.86 -15.69 -10.78
N GLN A 409 60.61 -16.04 -11.15
CA GLN A 409 59.77 -15.23 -12.04
C GLN A 409 59.08 -14.05 -11.32
N MET A 410 59.01 -14.13 -10.00
CA MET A 410 58.42 -13.09 -9.12
C MET A 410 59.29 -12.90 -7.88
N THR A 411 59.27 -11.69 -7.31
CA THR A 411 59.84 -11.45 -5.97
C THR A 411 58.86 -11.83 -4.87
N LEU A 412 59.36 -12.06 -3.66
CA LEU A 412 58.52 -12.32 -2.49
C LEU A 412 57.59 -11.12 -2.22
N GLY A 413 58.07 -9.88 -2.39
CA GLY A 413 57.28 -8.68 -2.28
C GLY A 413 56.14 -8.62 -3.31
N MET A 414 56.40 -9.04 -4.56
CA MET A 414 55.34 -9.14 -5.59
C MET A 414 54.26 -10.15 -5.21
N MET A 415 54.64 -11.31 -4.63
CA MET A 415 53.68 -12.30 -4.16
C MET A 415 52.74 -11.73 -3.07
N LEU A 416 53.30 -11.00 -2.11
CA LEU A 416 52.49 -10.33 -1.05
C LEU A 416 51.60 -9.23 -1.61
N ALA A 417 52.09 -8.45 -2.60
CA ALA A 417 51.28 -7.47 -3.30
C ALA A 417 50.11 -8.12 -4.05
N VAL A 418 50.33 -9.25 -4.73
CA VAL A 418 49.26 -10.03 -5.38
C VAL A 418 48.22 -10.51 -4.38
N GLN A 419 48.64 -11.06 -3.23
CA GLN A 419 47.70 -11.48 -2.18
C GLN A 419 46.87 -10.32 -1.66
N TYR A 420 47.50 -9.15 -1.46
CA TYR A 420 46.79 -7.95 -1.06
C TYR A 420 45.74 -7.52 -2.13
N ILE A 421 46.12 -7.51 -3.41
CA ILE A 421 45.25 -7.17 -4.54
C ILE A 421 44.04 -8.11 -4.61
N ILE A 422 44.26 -9.43 -4.45
CA ILE A 422 43.20 -10.44 -4.47
C ILE A 422 42.21 -10.21 -3.30
N GLY A 423 42.73 -9.92 -2.09
CA GLY A 423 41.91 -9.55 -0.95
C GLY A 423 41.03 -8.32 -1.25
N GLN A 424 41.57 -7.34 -1.98
CA GLN A 424 40.80 -6.16 -2.38
C GLN A 424 39.81 -6.44 -3.52
N LEU A 425 40.02 -7.44 -4.36
CA LEU A 425 39.16 -7.85 -5.47
C LEU A 425 38.00 -8.76 -5.05
N ASN A 426 38.10 -9.49 -3.95
CA ASN A 426 37.02 -10.38 -3.47
C ASN A 426 35.78 -9.58 -3.05
N SER A 427 35.96 -8.50 -2.31
CA SER A 427 34.86 -7.63 -1.89
C SER A 427 34.05 -7.02 -3.05
N PRO A 428 34.65 -6.46 -4.10
CA PRO A 428 33.93 -6.06 -5.32
C PRO A 428 33.04 -7.13 -5.94
N VAL A 429 33.50 -8.37 -6.01
CA VAL A 429 32.74 -9.48 -6.60
C VAL A 429 31.48 -9.76 -5.77
N GLU A 430 31.60 -9.79 -4.42
CA GLU A 430 30.45 -9.93 -3.53
C GLU A 430 29.46 -8.75 -3.64
N GLN A 431 29.98 -7.53 -3.68
CA GLN A 431 29.15 -6.34 -3.78
C GLN A 431 28.41 -6.24 -5.11
N LEU A 432 29.00 -6.69 -6.22
CA LEU A 432 28.32 -6.83 -7.51
C LEU A 432 27.10 -7.76 -7.40
N MET A 433 27.26 -8.89 -6.73
CA MET A 433 26.15 -9.84 -6.56
C MET A 433 25.06 -9.29 -5.64
N ASN A 434 25.43 -8.65 -4.54
CA ASN A 434 24.48 -7.98 -3.65
C ASN A 434 23.71 -6.86 -4.36
N PHE A 435 24.34 -6.16 -5.30
CA PHE A 435 23.66 -5.19 -6.15
C PHE A 435 22.60 -5.82 -7.03
N PHE A 436 22.86 -6.98 -7.65
CA PHE A 436 21.85 -7.69 -8.44
C PHE A 436 20.66 -8.13 -7.60
N TYR A 437 20.87 -8.56 -6.35
CA TYR A 437 19.78 -8.88 -5.42
C TYR A 437 18.98 -7.64 -5.07
N SER A 438 19.65 -6.56 -4.67
CA SER A 438 18.99 -5.29 -4.36
C SER A 438 18.23 -4.72 -5.55
N LEU A 439 18.73 -4.89 -6.77
CA LEU A 439 18.04 -4.49 -7.99
C LEU A 439 16.71 -5.27 -8.18
N GLN A 440 16.71 -6.57 -7.89
CA GLN A 440 15.51 -7.40 -7.94
C GLN A 440 14.48 -6.95 -6.89
N ASP A 441 14.91 -6.74 -5.64
CA ASP A 441 14.06 -6.31 -4.53
C ASP A 441 13.44 -4.94 -4.82
N VAL A 442 14.25 -4.00 -5.32
CA VAL A 442 13.78 -2.65 -5.67
C VAL A 442 12.82 -2.67 -6.85
N LYS A 443 13.05 -3.55 -7.84
CA LYS A 443 12.10 -3.69 -8.95
C LYS A 443 10.71 -4.07 -8.45
N ILE A 444 10.62 -5.02 -7.53
CA ILE A 444 9.36 -5.45 -6.90
C ILE A 444 8.75 -4.31 -6.08
N SER A 445 9.55 -3.60 -5.28
CA SER A 445 9.09 -2.45 -4.49
C SER A 445 8.58 -1.30 -5.38
N LEU A 446 9.26 -1.03 -6.50
CA LEU A 446 8.85 -0.01 -7.46
C LEU A 446 7.55 -0.39 -8.19
N GLU A 447 7.36 -1.64 -8.55
CA GLU A 447 6.11 -2.13 -9.16
C GLU A 447 4.93 -1.84 -8.22
N ARG A 448 5.07 -2.12 -6.91
CA ARG A 448 4.04 -1.85 -5.89
C ARG A 448 3.80 -0.38 -5.60
N ILE A 449 4.85 0.43 -5.53
CA ILE A 449 4.73 1.88 -5.36
C ILE A 449 4.06 2.49 -6.59
N ASN A 450 4.45 2.02 -7.77
CA ASN A 450 3.95 2.53 -9.05
C ASN A 450 2.45 2.20 -9.25
N GLU A 451 1.96 1.09 -8.71
CA GLU A 451 0.53 0.76 -8.67
C GLU A 451 -0.30 1.92 -8.10
N ILE A 452 0.15 2.52 -6.98
CA ILE A 452 -0.52 3.68 -6.38
C ILE A 452 -0.35 4.94 -7.23
N HIS A 453 0.84 5.17 -7.78
CA HIS A 453 1.10 6.36 -8.59
C HIS A 453 0.36 6.37 -9.92
N GLN A 454 0.01 5.20 -10.46
CA GLN A 454 -0.73 5.06 -11.72
C GLN A 454 -2.25 5.18 -11.55
N MET A 455 -2.76 5.04 -10.32
CA MET A 455 -4.19 5.23 -10.07
C MET A 455 -4.63 6.64 -10.45
N ASP A 456 -5.83 6.77 -10.98
CA ASP A 456 -6.40 8.05 -11.34
C ASP A 456 -6.60 8.93 -10.11
N ASP A 457 -6.24 10.20 -10.24
CA ASP A 457 -6.51 11.20 -9.22
C ASP A 457 -8.03 11.50 -9.18
N GLU A 458 -8.58 11.73 -7.99
CA GLU A 458 -10.00 12.06 -7.80
C GLU A 458 -10.43 13.29 -8.64
N ASN A 459 -9.52 14.24 -8.82
CA ASN A 459 -9.72 15.45 -9.64
C ASN A 459 -8.82 15.44 -10.89
N GLY A 460 -8.47 14.27 -11.43
CA GLY A 460 -7.51 14.14 -12.53
C GLY A 460 -8.05 14.50 -13.92
N LYS A 461 -9.36 14.71 -14.07
CA LYS A 461 -9.95 15.15 -15.35
C LYS A 461 -9.68 16.63 -15.56
N GLU A 462 -9.25 16.99 -16.76
CA GLU A 462 -9.11 18.40 -17.16
C GLU A 462 -10.51 19.05 -17.30
N GLY A 463 -10.60 20.35 -16.99
CA GLY A 463 -11.83 21.12 -17.17
C GLY A 463 -12.87 20.97 -16.05
N LEU A 464 -12.50 20.45 -14.86
CA LEU A 464 -13.41 20.43 -13.73
C LEU A 464 -13.76 21.84 -13.24
N GLN A 465 -15.06 22.08 -13.08
CA GLN A 465 -15.60 23.38 -12.65
C GLN A 465 -15.37 23.62 -11.17
N THR A 466 -15.03 24.87 -10.84
CA THR A 466 -14.89 25.38 -9.44
C THR A 466 -15.95 26.42 -9.11
N SER A 467 -17.06 26.43 -9.84
CA SER A 467 -18.23 27.27 -9.60
C SER A 467 -19.50 26.54 -9.97
N ILE A 468 -20.60 26.91 -9.40
CA ILE A 468 -21.95 26.47 -9.74
C ILE A 468 -22.65 27.64 -10.42
N GLU A 469 -23.10 27.43 -11.66
CA GLU A 469 -23.66 28.51 -12.48
C GLU A 469 -24.99 29.03 -11.96
N ASP A 470 -25.86 28.13 -11.48
CA ASP A 470 -27.13 28.49 -10.85
C ASP A 470 -27.35 27.66 -9.58
N LYS A 471 -27.40 28.34 -8.43
CA LYS A 471 -27.64 27.71 -7.13
C LYS A 471 -29.14 27.58 -6.78
N SER A 472 -30.01 28.23 -7.54
CA SER A 472 -31.47 28.36 -7.16
C SER A 472 -32.18 27.01 -7.18
N GLU A 473 -31.74 26.03 -7.97
CA GLU A 473 -32.38 24.72 -8.09
C GLU A 473 -32.04 23.73 -6.97
N GLY A 474 -31.10 24.07 -6.06
CA GLY A 474 -30.73 23.16 -4.96
C GLY A 474 -29.94 21.93 -5.39
N ILE A 475 -30.27 20.74 -4.86
CA ILE A 475 -29.64 19.47 -5.23
C ILE A 475 -30.70 18.58 -5.87
N ASP A 476 -30.48 18.18 -7.11
CA ASP A 476 -31.38 17.33 -7.86
C ASP A 476 -30.76 15.96 -8.16
N ILE A 477 -31.38 14.92 -7.61
CA ILE A 477 -30.95 13.54 -7.71
C ILE A 477 -31.92 12.83 -8.64
N LYS A 478 -31.42 12.30 -9.79
CA LYS A 478 -32.22 11.67 -10.84
C LYS A 478 -31.88 10.19 -10.98
N ASN A 479 -32.79 9.35 -10.52
CA ASN A 479 -32.79 7.89 -10.73
C ASN A 479 -31.41 7.25 -10.50
N ILE A 480 -30.79 7.54 -9.34
CA ILE A 480 -29.44 7.03 -9.04
C ILE A 480 -29.48 5.59 -8.59
N MET A 481 -28.52 4.82 -9.09
CA MET A 481 -28.18 3.48 -8.60
C MET A 481 -26.76 3.44 -8.05
N PHE A 482 -26.60 2.73 -6.93
CA PHE A 482 -25.28 2.58 -6.33
C PHE A 482 -25.09 1.25 -5.60
N LYS A 483 -23.89 0.68 -5.74
CA LYS A 483 -23.37 -0.47 -4.99
C LYS A 483 -21.96 -0.15 -4.52
N TYR A 484 -21.60 -0.53 -3.29
CA TYR A 484 -20.20 -0.42 -2.83
C TYR A 484 -19.27 -1.41 -3.53
N ASP A 485 -19.76 -2.62 -3.79
CA ASP A 485 -19.12 -3.60 -4.67
C ASP A 485 -19.95 -3.66 -5.96
N PRO A 486 -19.38 -3.28 -7.13
CA PRO A 486 -20.09 -3.33 -8.41
C PRO A 486 -20.71 -4.71 -8.72
N HIS A 487 -20.07 -5.77 -8.23
CA HIS A 487 -20.50 -7.17 -8.42
C HIS A 487 -21.46 -7.68 -7.32
N ALA A 488 -21.84 -6.85 -6.33
CA ALA A 488 -22.82 -7.24 -5.32
C ALA A 488 -24.20 -7.49 -5.94
N LEU A 489 -24.90 -8.55 -5.48
CA LEU A 489 -26.26 -8.86 -5.93
C LEU A 489 -27.29 -7.81 -5.50
N ARG A 490 -27.09 -7.24 -4.29
CA ARG A 490 -28.00 -6.23 -3.75
C ARG A 490 -27.46 -4.84 -4.02
N LYS A 491 -28.34 -3.97 -4.50
CA LYS A 491 -28.08 -2.55 -4.62
C LYS A 491 -28.22 -1.89 -3.24
N THR A 492 -27.36 -0.96 -2.92
CA THR A 492 -27.46 -0.15 -1.69
C THR A 492 -28.42 1.02 -1.90
N ILE A 493 -28.41 1.61 -3.09
CA ILE A 493 -29.35 2.62 -3.57
C ILE A 493 -29.90 2.09 -4.90
N ASP A 494 -31.21 2.09 -5.06
CA ASP A 494 -31.91 1.56 -6.24
C ASP A 494 -32.97 2.56 -6.70
N ASP A 495 -32.73 3.18 -7.84
CA ASP A 495 -33.66 4.12 -8.50
C ASP A 495 -34.15 5.28 -7.61
N VAL A 496 -33.22 5.91 -6.88
CA VAL A 496 -33.55 7.05 -6.00
C VAL A 496 -33.61 8.35 -6.81
N GLY A 497 -34.78 8.99 -6.82
CA GLY A 497 -35.00 10.33 -7.31
C GLY A 497 -35.50 11.26 -6.20
N ILE A 498 -34.77 12.35 -5.93
CA ILE A 498 -35.08 13.32 -4.86
C ILE A 498 -34.67 14.72 -5.31
N HIS A 499 -35.54 15.68 -5.10
CA HIS A 499 -35.20 17.08 -5.18
C HIS A 499 -35.05 17.68 -3.79
N ILE A 500 -33.91 18.30 -3.49
CA ILE A 500 -33.57 18.98 -2.24
C ILE A 500 -33.59 20.49 -2.50
N PRO A 501 -34.62 21.21 -2.03
CA PRO A 501 -34.79 22.63 -2.34
C PRO A 501 -33.67 23.51 -1.76
N GLN A 502 -33.24 24.50 -2.48
CA GLN A 502 -32.26 25.48 -2.03
C GLN A 502 -32.75 26.26 -0.82
N GLY A 503 -31.86 26.45 0.17
CA GLY A 503 -32.16 27.26 1.35
C GLY A 503 -33.16 26.64 2.33
N LYS A 504 -33.47 25.35 2.17
CA LYS A 504 -34.41 24.57 2.97
C LYS A 504 -33.74 23.43 3.73
N VAL A 505 -34.43 22.93 4.73
CA VAL A 505 -34.03 21.79 5.55
C VAL A 505 -34.74 20.53 5.07
N THR A 506 -33.99 19.55 4.55
CA THR A 506 -34.51 18.24 4.16
C THR A 506 -34.01 17.17 5.14
N ALA A 507 -34.95 16.47 5.77
CA ALA A 507 -34.66 15.33 6.65
C ALA A 507 -34.78 14.02 5.87
N ILE A 508 -33.78 13.14 5.97
CA ILE A 508 -33.78 11.79 5.43
C ILE A 508 -33.97 10.81 6.58
N VAL A 509 -35.06 10.02 6.54
CA VAL A 509 -35.39 9.05 7.56
C VAL A 509 -35.59 7.65 6.98
N GLY A 510 -35.52 6.62 7.81
CA GLY A 510 -35.67 5.21 7.38
C GLY A 510 -35.02 4.25 8.35
N ALA A 511 -35.23 2.96 8.15
CA ALA A 511 -34.64 1.90 8.96
C ALA A 511 -33.09 1.91 8.88
N SER A 512 -32.42 1.29 9.87
CA SER A 512 -30.98 1.10 9.80
C SER A 512 -30.63 0.25 8.58
N GLY A 513 -29.57 0.65 7.84
CA GLY A 513 -29.18 -0.03 6.61
C GLY A 513 -30.00 0.32 5.35
N SER A 514 -30.96 1.27 5.43
CA SER A 514 -31.77 1.68 4.26
C SER A 514 -31.01 2.51 3.20
N GLY A 515 -29.77 2.93 3.44
CA GLY A 515 -28.96 3.69 2.48
C GLY A 515 -28.79 5.19 2.77
N LYS A 516 -29.28 5.71 3.90
CA LYS A 516 -29.24 7.16 4.26
C LYS A 516 -27.82 7.75 4.24
N THR A 517 -26.90 7.16 5.00
CA THR A 517 -25.49 7.58 5.03
C THR A 517 -24.82 7.45 3.66
N THR A 518 -25.18 6.42 2.90
CA THR A 518 -24.68 6.22 1.52
C THR A 518 -25.12 7.38 0.63
N LEU A 519 -26.36 7.83 0.74
CA LEU A 519 -26.87 8.95 -0.05
C LEU A 519 -26.11 10.26 0.26
N ILE A 520 -25.82 10.54 1.54
CA ILE A 520 -24.96 11.68 1.92
C ILE A 520 -23.58 11.56 1.28
N ARG A 521 -22.94 10.37 1.34
CA ARG A 521 -21.61 10.14 0.73
C ARG A 521 -21.62 10.35 -0.77
N LEU A 522 -22.71 9.98 -1.46
CA LEU A 522 -22.86 10.22 -2.89
C LEU A 522 -23.01 11.72 -3.20
N MET A 523 -23.83 12.46 -2.42
CA MET A 523 -23.95 13.91 -2.54
C MET A 523 -22.65 14.67 -2.26
N LEU A 524 -21.77 14.14 -1.42
CA LEU A 524 -20.43 14.67 -1.16
C LEU A 524 -19.41 14.27 -2.23
N GLY A 525 -19.82 13.47 -3.23
CA GLY A 525 -18.97 12.99 -4.31
C GLY A 525 -17.87 12.04 -3.82
N TYR A 526 -18.11 11.21 -2.79
CA TYR A 526 -17.16 10.19 -2.34
C TYR A 526 -17.05 9.04 -3.33
N TYR A 527 -18.16 8.71 -3.97
CA TYR A 527 -18.26 7.62 -4.96
C TYR A 527 -18.99 8.10 -6.20
N PRO A 528 -18.61 7.58 -7.37
CA PRO A 528 -19.41 7.76 -8.58
C PRO A 528 -20.69 6.93 -8.48
N VAL A 529 -21.80 7.44 -9.00
CA VAL A 529 -23.05 6.66 -9.20
C VAL A 529 -22.88 5.70 -10.37
N LEU A 530 -23.52 4.52 -10.32
CA LEU A 530 -23.52 3.55 -11.40
C LEU A 530 -24.44 4.01 -12.54
N GLU A 531 -25.62 4.45 -12.18
CA GLU A 531 -26.63 4.99 -13.10
C GLU A 531 -27.24 6.24 -12.50
N GLY A 532 -27.87 7.07 -13.33
CA GLY A 532 -28.46 8.33 -12.93
C GLY A 532 -27.44 9.48 -12.81
N LYS A 533 -27.89 10.59 -12.21
CA LYS A 533 -27.07 11.81 -12.04
C LYS A 533 -27.41 12.52 -10.75
N ILE A 534 -26.43 13.20 -10.18
CA ILE A 534 -26.59 14.14 -9.07
C ILE A 534 -26.16 15.51 -9.57
N ASN A 535 -27.08 16.44 -9.63
CA ASN A 535 -26.82 17.82 -10.03
C ASN A 535 -26.84 18.73 -8.81
N ILE A 536 -25.89 19.64 -8.74
CA ILE A 536 -25.85 20.74 -7.77
C ILE A 536 -26.18 22.02 -8.53
N GLY A 537 -27.38 22.55 -8.33
CA GLY A 537 -27.94 23.49 -9.28
C GLY A 537 -28.01 22.84 -10.68
N ASN A 538 -27.53 23.53 -11.69
CA ASN A 538 -27.46 23.00 -13.07
C ASN A 538 -26.19 22.19 -13.38
N THR A 539 -25.31 21.94 -12.41
CA THR A 539 -24.00 21.31 -12.65
C THR A 539 -23.96 19.88 -12.13
N ASP A 540 -23.63 18.92 -13.00
CA ASP A 540 -23.39 17.53 -12.60
C ASP A 540 -22.21 17.45 -11.62
N ILE A 541 -22.39 16.77 -10.49
CA ILE A 541 -21.36 16.59 -9.47
C ILE A 541 -20.06 15.97 -10.02
N ASN A 542 -20.15 15.15 -11.08
CA ASN A 542 -18.99 14.55 -11.71
C ASN A 542 -18.15 15.54 -12.53
N LYS A 543 -18.70 16.71 -12.87
CA LYS A 543 -18.00 17.81 -13.54
C LYS A 543 -17.42 18.82 -12.54
N LEU A 544 -17.77 18.74 -11.25
CA LEU A 544 -17.24 19.61 -10.20
C LEU A 544 -15.91 19.09 -9.66
N ASN A 545 -14.99 20.01 -9.37
CA ASN A 545 -13.81 19.71 -8.58
C ASN A 545 -14.24 19.29 -7.16
N LYS A 546 -14.00 18.03 -6.79
CA LYS A 546 -14.47 17.46 -5.51
C LYS A 546 -13.91 18.18 -4.29
N LYS A 547 -12.64 18.64 -4.35
CA LYS A 547 -12.03 19.40 -3.26
C LYS A 547 -12.72 20.76 -3.08
N TRP A 548 -13.02 21.42 -4.19
CA TRP A 548 -13.76 22.69 -4.16
C TRP A 548 -15.18 22.48 -3.65
N TRP A 549 -15.91 21.48 -4.15
CA TRP A 549 -17.26 21.14 -3.70
C TRP A 549 -17.32 20.90 -2.19
N ARG A 550 -16.46 20.02 -1.66
CA ARG A 550 -16.40 19.73 -0.23
C ARG A 550 -16.00 20.94 0.62
N ARG A 551 -15.33 21.95 0.04
CA ARG A 551 -15.09 23.23 0.70
C ARG A 551 -16.38 24.05 0.88
N GLN A 552 -17.36 23.92 -0.01
CA GLN A 552 -18.67 24.57 0.12
C GLN A 552 -19.61 23.83 1.09
N CYS A 553 -19.24 22.62 1.51
CA CYS A 553 -20.05 21.76 2.38
C CYS A 553 -19.56 21.79 3.83
N GLY A 554 -20.44 21.97 4.81
CA GLY A 554 -20.23 21.65 6.22
C GLY A 554 -20.74 20.24 6.49
N VAL A 555 -19.87 19.36 7.03
CA VAL A 555 -20.20 17.94 7.14
C VAL A 555 -19.95 17.46 8.56
N VAL A 556 -20.94 16.78 9.14
CA VAL A 556 -20.81 16.02 10.39
C VAL A 556 -21.24 14.59 10.09
N MET A 557 -20.26 13.67 10.03
CA MET A 557 -20.52 12.25 9.83
C MET A 557 -20.64 11.53 11.17
N GLN A 558 -21.33 10.40 11.19
CA GLN A 558 -21.51 9.54 12.36
C GLN A 558 -20.17 9.15 12.99
N ASP A 559 -19.20 8.75 12.16
CA ASP A 559 -17.84 8.32 12.56
C ASP A 559 -16.81 9.46 12.46
N GLY A 560 -17.20 10.70 12.77
CA GLY A 560 -16.30 11.86 12.67
C GLY A 560 -15.04 11.71 13.54
N VAL A 561 -13.88 12.12 13.03
CA VAL A 561 -12.57 11.99 13.68
C VAL A 561 -12.14 13.30 14.32
N ILE A 562 -11.59 13.19 15.55
CA ILE A 562 -10.88 14.27 16.25
C ILE A 562 -9.38 14.04 16.06
N PHE A 563 -8.67 15.05 15.55
CA PHE A 563 -7.23 15.02 15.40
C PHE A 563 -6.52 15.25 16.74
N SER A 564 -5.32 14.67 16.91
CA SER A 564 -4.48 14.90 18.10
C SER A 564 -3.84 16.30 18.07
N GLU A 565 -4.69 17.32 18.12
CA GLU A 565 -4.34 18.74 18.04
C GLU A 565 -5.13 19.56 19.09
N SER A 566 -4.92 20.89 19.10
CA SER A 566 -5.71 21.77 19.98
C SER A 566 -7.19 21.80 19.58
N ILE A 567 -8.08 22.15 20.53
CA ILE A 567 -9.50 22.33 20.25
C ILE A 567 -9.71 23.37 19.14
N ALA A 568 -8.94 24.48 19.17
CA ALA A 568 -9.01 25.50 18.14
C ALA A 568 -8.70 24.92 16.74
N ARG A 569 -7.64 24.13 16.59
CA ARG A 569 -7.28 23.50 15.33
C ARG A 569 -8.26 22.40 14.91
N ASN A 570 -8.89 21.71 15.84
CA ASN A 570 -9.95 20.75 15.54
C ASN A 570 -11.25 21.40 15.06
N ILE A 571 -11.54 22.61 15.46
CA ILE A 571 -12.69 23.40 14.98
C ILE A 571 -12.33 24.09 13.67
N ALA A 572 -11.21 24.83 13.64
CA ALA A 572 -10.69 25.53 12.46
C ALA A 572 -9.69 24.61 11.72
N VAL A 573 -10.19 23.65 10.95
CA VAL A 573 -9.36 22.66 10.21
C VAL A 573 -8.72 23.25 8.95
N ASP A 574 -8.96 24.52 8.66
CA ASP A 574 -8.42 25.18 7.46
C ASP A 574 -6.92 25.54 7.63
N ASP A 575 -6.20 25.64 6.49
CA ASP A 575 -4.77 25.91 6.44
C ASP A 575 -4.41 27.38 6.84
N GLY A 576 -5.42 28.22 7.09
CA GLY A 576 -5.26 29.65 7.40
C GLY A 576 -5.09 29.97 8.89
N ASP A 577 -4.98 31.27 9.17
CA ASP A 577 -5.03 31.80 10.53
C ASP A 577 -6.41 31.63 11.13
N ILE A 578 -6.46 31.29 12.44
CA ILE A 578 -7.70 31.04 13.14
C ILE A 578 -8.37 32.37 13.47
N ASP A 579 -9.56 32.59 12.91
CA ASP A 579 -10.43 33.70 13.27
C ASP A 579 -11.08 33.43 14.65
N LYS A 580 -10.70 34.24 15.63
CA LYS A 580 -11.12 34.06 17.03
C LYS A 580 -12.61 34.30 17.23
N GLU A 581 -13.20 35.27 16.52
CA GLU A 581 -14.64 35.60 16.65
C GLU A 581 -15.49 34.47 16.06
N ARG A 582 -15.13 33.97 14.87
CA ARG A 582 -15.77 32.80 14.27
C ARG A 582 -15.62 31.55 15.14
N LEU A 583 -14.46 31.35 15.76
CA LEU A 583 -14.19 30.22 16.63
C LEU A 583 -15.12 30.25 17.87
N LEU A 584 -15.21 31.38 18.52
CA LEU A 584 -16.10 31.57 19.69
C LEU A 584 -17.57 31.39 19.32
N LYS A 585 -18.00 31.96 18.19
CA LYS A 585 -19.39 31.82 17.72
C LYS A 585 -19.69 30.37 17.35
N ALA A 586 -18.81 29.67 16.70
CA ALA A 586 -18.99 28.26 16.38
C ALA A 586 -19.07 27.37 17.62
N ALA A 587 -18.23 27.63 18.63
CA ALA A 587 -18.25 26.92 19.90
C ALA A 587 -19.53 27.21 20.71
N GLU A 588 -20.08 28.43 20.59
CA GLU A 588 -21.35 28.84 21.23
C GLU A 588 -22.54 28.14 20.59
N ILE A 589 -22.63 28.13 19.25
CA ILE A 589 -23.71 27.43 18.52
C ILE A 589 -23.71 25.94 18.85
N ALA A 590 -22.52 25.32 18.93
CA ALA A 590 -22.37 23.90 19.28
C ALA A 590 -22.47 23.62 20.81
N CYS A 591 -22.79 24.61 21.64
CA CYS A 591 -22.89 24.49 23.11
C CYS A 591 -21.63 23.84 23.75
N ILE A 592 -20.43 24.09 23.23
CA ILE A 592 -19.15 23.54 23.76
C ILE A 592 -18.28 24.63 24.41
N LYS A 593 -18.63 25.91 24.25
CA LYS A 593 -17.87 27.08 24.73
C LYS A 593 -17.59 27.04 26.22
N ASP A 594 -18.61 26.79 27.07
CA ASP A 594 -18.45 26.80 28.51
C ASP A 594 -17.52 25.68 28.99
N TYR A 595 -17.66 24.49 28.43
CA TYR A 595 -16.73 23.37 28.67
C TYR A 595 -15.30 23.76 28.32
N VAL A 596 -15.10 24.34 27.13
CA VAL A 596 -13.74 24.70 26.65
C VAL A 596 -13.17 25.81 27.52
N MET A 597 -13.96 26.81 27.91
CA MET A 597 -13.49 27.92 28.75
C MET A 597 -13.17 27.49 30.18
N ALA A 598 -13.75 26.40 30.67
CA ALA A 598 -13.42 25.81 31.97
C ALA A 598 -12.09 25.03 31.97
N LEU A 599 -11.55 24.70 30.81
CA LEU A 599 -10.26 24.02 30.71
C LEU A 599 -9.10 24.99 30.98
N PRO A 600 -7.99 24.54 31.63
CA PRO A 600 -6.85 25.40 31.95
C PRO A 600 -6.24 26.12 30.74
N LEU A 601 -6.12 25.42 29.60
CA LEU A 601 -5.56 25.98 28.35
C LEU A 601 -6.65 26.41 27.35
N LYS A 602 -7.93 26.36 27.76
CA LYS A 602 -9.07 26.76 26.93
C LYS A 602 -8.99 26.13 25.53
N PHE A 603 -9.12 26.94 24.48
CA PHE A 603 -9.03 26.48 23.08
C PHE A 603 -7.67 25.90 22.67
N ASN A 604 -6.60 26.17 23.43
CA ASN A 604 -5.26 25.61 23.18
C ASN A 604 -5.09 24.19 23.81
N THR A 605 -6.10 23.71 24.53
CA THR A 605 -6.07 22.35 25.10
C THR A 605 -5.96 21.32 23.98
N LYS A 606 -4.91 20.47 24.05
CA LYS A 606 -4.72 19.35 23.13
C LYS A 606 -5.73 18.24 23.45
N ILE A 607 -6.43 17.76 22.42
CA ILE A 607 -7.44 16.71 22.49
C ILE A 607 -7.10 15.58 21.50
N GLY A 608 -7.88 14.52 21.48
CA GLY A 608 -7.65 13.36 20.63
C GLY A 608 -6.90 12.25 21.34
N ARG A 609 -6.26 11.35 20.60
CA ARG A 609 -5.64 10.16 21.15
C ARG A 609 -4.53 10.46 22.17
N ASP A 610 -3.76 11.51 21.94
CA ASP A 610 -2.60 11.91 22.76
C ASP A 610 -2.90 13.11 23.67
N GLY A 611 -4.16 13.49 23.85
CA GLY A 611 -4.61 14.64 24.62
C GLY A 611 -5.66 14.31 25.65
N VAL A 612 -6.39 15.34 26.09
CA VAL A 612 -7.52 15.18 27.02
C VAL A 612 -8.61 14.34 26.36
N GLY A 613 -9.04 13.29 27.04
CA GLY A 613 -10.15 12.45 26.59
C GLY A 613 -11.45 13.23 26.53
N LEU A 614 -12.22 13.03 25.49
CA LEU A 614 -13.53 13.64 25.29
C LEU A 614 -14.63 12.59 25.44
N SER A 615 -15.74 12.97 26.08
CA SER A 615 -16.96 12.18 25.99
C SER A 615 -17.48 12.16 24.54
N GLN A 616 -18.29 11.17 24.19
CA GLN A 616 -18.84 11.06 22.83
C GLN A 616 -19.69 12.31 22.47
N GLY A 617 -20.46 12.87 23.44
CA GLY A 617 -21.18 14.10 23.23
C GLY A 617 -20.31 15.34 23.05
N GLN A 618 -19.16 15.43 23.76
CA GLN A 618 -18.18 16.52 23.57
C GLN A 618 -17.51 16.42 22.20
N LYS A 619 -17.13 15.20 21.78
CA LYS A 619 -16.60 14.93 20.45
C LYS A 619 -17.57 15.41 19.37
N GLN A 620 -18.84 15.06 19.50
CA GLN A 620 -19.87 15.42 18.53
C GLN A 620 -20.09 16.93 18.46
N ARG A 621 -20.13 17.64 19.63
CA ARG A 621 -20.19 19.10 19.66
C ARG A 621 -19.01 19.79 19.00
N ILE A 622 -17.79 19.25 19.11
CA ILE A 622 -16.63 19.79 18.39
C ILE A 622 -16.78 19.59 16.87
N LEU A 623 -17.30 18.45 16.42
CA LEU A 623 -17.57 18.20 15.00
C LEU A 623 -18.65 19.13 14.44
N ILE A 624 -19.70 19.43 15.24
CA ILE A 624 -20.70 20.45 14.88
C ILE A 624 -20.05 21.83 14.81
N ALA A 625 -19.25 22.22 15.82
CA ALA A 625 -18.51 23.50 15.80
C ALA A 625 -17.60 23.62 14.56
N ARG A 626 -16.96 22.54 14.13
CA ARG A 626 -16.16 22.46 12.89
C ARG A 626 -16.99 22.79 11.64
N ALA A 627 -18.16 22.19 11.51
CA ALA A 627 -19.07 22.46 10.39
C ALA A 627 -19.59 23.90 10.40
N VAL A 628 -19.92 24.43 11.59
CA VAL A 628 -20.38 25.82 11.77
C VAL A 628 -19.27 26.84 11.49
N TYR A 629 -18.03 26.59 11.96
CA TYR A 629 -16.88 27.47 11.74
C TYR A 629 -16.63 27.71 10.24
N LYS A 630 -16.83 26.69 9.43
CA LYS A 630 -16.65 26.76 7.99
C LYS A 630 -17.64 27.72 7.29
N ASN A 631 -18.80 27.99 7.90
CA ASN A 631 -19.91 28.80 7.37
C ASN A 631 -20.31 28.44 5.93
N PRO A 632 -20.65 27.17 5.67
CA PRO A 632 -20.90 26.65 4.33
C PRO A 632 -22.28 27.05 3.79
N ASP A 633 -22.46 26.96 2.45
CA ASP A 633 -23.77 27.10 1.80
C ASP A 633 -24.62 25.81 1.93
N TYR A 634 -23.95 24.65 1.97
CA TYR A 634 -24.55 23.33 2.07
C TYR A 634 -24.11 22.63 3.36
N ILE A 635 -25.05 22.03 4.10
CA ILE A 635 -24.78 21.36 5.37
C ILE A 635 -25.32 19.93 5.30
N PHE A 636 -24.46 18.97 5.65
CA PHE A 636 -24.80 17.56 5.71
C PHE A 636 -24.54 17.02 7.12
N LEU A 637 -25.59 16.53 7.77
CA LEU A 637 -25.54 16.02 9.14
C LEU A 637 -26.01 14.57 9.15
N ASP A 638 -25.10 13.66 9.48
CA ASP A 638 -25.38 12.24 9.61
C ASP A 638 -25.37 11.84 11.08
N GLU A 639 -26.58 11.71 11.65
CA GLU A 639 -26.79 11.37 13.05
C GLU A 639 -26.05 12.28 14.06
N ALA A 640 -25.95 13.56 13.73
CA ALA A 640 -25.10 14.51 14.45
C ALA A 640 -25.51 14.79 15.91
N THR A 641 -26.68 14.36 16.36
CA THR A 641 -27.19 14.62 17.73
C THR A 641 -27.38 13.36 18.56
N ASN A 642 -27.14 12.18 18.04
CA ASN A 642 -27.47 10.91 18.70
C ASN A 642 -26.80 10.68 20.08
N SER A 643 -25.58 11.19 20.27
CA SER A 643 -24.79 10.99 21.49
C SER A 643 -24.94 12.16 22.48
N LEU A 644 -25.91 13.07 22.27
CA LEU A 644 -26.15 14.22 23.12
C LEU A 644 -27.23 13.91 24.18
N ASP A 645 -27.05 14.48 25.36
CA ASP A 645 -28.08 14.50 26.36
C ASP A 645 -29.25 15.45 25.96
N ALA A 646 -30.45 15.17 26.43
CA ALA A 646 -31.66 15.84 25.97
C ALA A 646 -31.64 17.39 26.10
N ASN A 647 -31.01 17.94 27.16
CA ASN A 647 -30.92 19.38 27.37
C ASN A 647 -29.96 20.04 26.34
N ASN A 648 -28.78 19.47 26.15
CA ASN A 648 -27.83 19.98 25.17
C ASN A 648 -28.35 19.79 23.74
N GLU A 649 -29.00 18.66 23.44
CA GLU A 649 -29.62 18.42 22.14
C GLU A 649 -30.61 19.52 21.77
N ARG A 650 -31.54 19.84 22.67
CA ARG A 650 -32.52 20.89 22.42
C ARG A 650 -31.88 22.25 22.16
N SER A 651 -30.91 22.65 22.98
CA SER A 651 -30.22 23.93 22.81
C SER A 651 -29.41 23.98 21.50
N ILE A 652 -28.76 22.88 21.12
CA ILE A 652 -28.01 22.79 19.88
C ILE A 652 -28.94 22.85 18.66
N VAL A 653 -30.08 22.13 18.68
CA VAL A 653 -31.07 22.16 17.59
C VAL A 653 -31.63 23.59 17.43
N GLU A 654 -32.01 24.25 18.51
CA GLU A 654 -32.49 25.63 18.47
C GLU A 654 -31.45 26.63 17.90
N ASN A 655 -30.17 26.44 18.25
CA ASN A 655 -29.08 27.27 17.73
C ASN A 655 -28.78 26.96 16.25
N LEU A 656 -28.81 25.68 15.86
CA LEU A 656 -28.63 25.25 14.50
C LEU A 656 -29.75 25.68 13.58
N ASP A 657 -31.02 25.67 14.04
CA ASP A 657 -32.17 26.19 13.28
C ASP A 657 -31.97 27.66 12.89
N LYS A 658 -31.38 28.46 13.78
CA LYS A 658 -31.02 29.85 13.48
C LYS A 658 -29.86 29.94 12.47
N PHE A 659 -28.90 29.03 12.56
CA PHE A 659 -27.75 28.97 11.68
C PHE A 659 -28.08 28.47 10.26
N TYR A 660 -29.12 27.64 10.13
CA TYR A 660 -29.58 27.06 8.85
C TYR A 660 -30.27 28.05 7.93
N LYS A 661 -30.75 29.22 8.44
CA LYS A 661 -31.48 30.20 7.64
C LYS A 661 -30.72 30.59 6.37
N GLY A 662 -31.34 30.34 5.22
CA GLY A 662 -30.78 30.61 3.90
C GLY A 662 -29.73 29.58 3.40
N LYS A 663 -29.52 28.48 4.13
CA LYS A 663 -28.61 27.41 3.78
C LYS A 663 -29.39 26.16 3.35
N THR A 664 -28.81 25.37 2.45
CA THR A 664 -29.36 24.07 2.07
C THR A 664 -28.86 23.01 3.04
N VAL A 665 -29.76 22.38 3.79
CA VAL A 665 -29.42 21.47 4.86
C VAL A 665 -30.01 20.09 4.61
N VAL A 666 -29.18 19.05 4.71
CA VAL A 666 -29.60 17.65 4.65
C VAL A 666 -29.25 16.98 5.98
N ILE A 667 -30.27 16.45 6.66
CA ILE A 667 -30.12 15.83 7.96
C ILE A 667 -30.58 14.37 7.87
N VAL A 668 -29.70 13.44 8.16
CA VAL A 668 -30.09 12.06 8.49
C VAL A 668 -30.34 11.98 9.98
N ALA A 669 -31.58 11.75 10.34
CA ALA A 669 -31.98 11.72 11.74
C ALA A 669 -32.79 10.48 12.09
N HIS A 670 -32.59 10.02 13.33
CA HIS A 670 -33.35 8.95 13.96
C HIS A 670 -34.28 9.46 15.06
N ARG A 671 -34.21 10.78 15.40
CA ARG A 671 -35.03 11.39 16.47
C ARG A 671 -36.07 12.31 15.87
N LEU A 672 -37.28 12.19 16.40
CA LEU A 672 -38.44 12.99 16.00
C LEU A 672 -38.20 14.50 16.20
N SER A 673 -37.51 14.90 17.29
CA SER A 673 -37.15 16.28 17.60
C SER A 673 -36.43 17.00 16.46
N THR A 674 -35.58 16.29 15.75
CA THR A 674 -34.78 16.83 14.67
C THR A 674 -35.53 16.84 13.32
N VAL A 675 -36.49 15.92 13.13
CA VAL A 675 -37.20 15.72 11.85
C VAL A 675 -38.44 16.58 11.74
N LYS A 676 -39.11 16.86 12.88
CA LYS A 676 -40.42 17.54 12.92
C LYS A 676 -40.41 18.93 12.27
N ASN A 677 -39.29 19.67 12.42
CA ASN A 677 -39.17 21.04 11.92
C ASN A 677 -38.61 21.12 10.50
N ALA A 678 -38.33 19.98 9.84
CA ALA A 678 -37.82 19.97 8.48
C ALA A 678 -38.89 20.45 7.47
N ASP A 679 -38.45 21.26 6.50
CA ASP A 679 -39.34 21.73 5.41
C ASP A 679 -39.77 20.53 4.52
N GLN A 680 -38.90 19.54 4.37
CA GLN A 680 -39.13 18.33 3.60
C GLN A 680 -38.59 17.10 4.36
N ILE A 681 -39.35 16.03 4.32
CA ILE A 681 -38.96 14.72 4.85
C ILE A 681 -39.00 13.71 3.72
N VAL A 682 -37.91 12.98 3.58
CA VAL A 682 -37.73 11.88 2.59
C VAL A 682 -37.56 10.58 3.35
N VAL A 683 -38.45 9.64 3.10
CA VAL A 683 -38.41 8.30 3.71
C VAL A 683 -37.75 7.33 2.75
N ILE A 684 -36.66 6.70 3.22
CA ILE A 684 -35.92 5.69 2.44
C ILE A 684 -36.12 4.33 3.09
N ASP A 685 -36.51 3.35 2.29
CA ASP A 685 -36.59 1.96 2.70
C ASP A 685 -35.94 1.06 1.62
N HIS A 686 -35.09 0.12 2.06
CA HIS A 686 -34.36 -0.81 1.19
C HIS A 686 -33.73 -0.15 -0.06
N GLY A 687 -33.17 1.05 0.09
CA GLY A 687 -32.50 1.74 -1.00
C GLY A 687 -33.42 2.54 -1.94
N ASN A 688 -34.71 2.58 -1.68
CA ASN A 688 -35.73 3.28 -2.48
C ASN A 688 -36.39 4.41 -1.70
N VAL A 689 -36.85 5.45 -2.38
CA VAL A 689 -37.70 6.49 -1.77
C VAL A 689 -39.14 6.02 -1.76
N VAL A 690 -39.73 5.91 -0.54
CA VAL A 690 -41.10 5.44 -0.34
C VAL A 690 -42.09 6.58 -0.10
N GLU A 691 -41.67 7.65 0.58
CA GLU A 691 -42.51 8.79 0.86
C GLU A 691 -41.72 10.08 0.85
N VAL A 692 -42.35 11.17 0.38
CA VAL A 692 -41.83 12.54 0.43
C VAL A 692 -42.95 13.47 0.88
N GLY A 693 -42.66 14.36 1.79
CA GLY A 693 -43.65 15.32 2.32
C GLY A 693 -43.13 16.12 3.51
N ASN A 694 -43.99 16.73 4.28
CA ASN A 694 -43.66 17.33 5.57
C ASN A 694 -44.25 16.49 6.72
N HIS A 695 -43.92 16.83 7.97
CA HIS A 695 -44.38 16.09 9.15
C HIS A 695 -45.90 15.89 9.18
N GLU A 696 -46.68 16.96 8.93
CA GLU A 696 -48.15 16.92 9.00
C GLU A 696 -48.72 16.02 7.88
N SER A 697 -48.27 16.20 6.65
CA SER A 697 -48.78 15.44 5.50
C SER A 697 -48.45 13.94 5.61
N LEU A 698 -47.25 13.58 6.05
CA LEU A 698 -46.81 12.19 6.18
C LEU A 698 -47.45 11.49 7.39
N THR A 699 -47.68 12.22 8.49
CA THR A 699 -48.42 11.70 9.66
C THR A 699 -49.88 11.42 9.32
N ALA A 700 -50.52 12.29 8.53
CA ALA A 700 -51.88 12.11 8.07
C ALA A 700 -52.05 10.89 7.11
N LYS A 701 -51.03 10.60 6.28
CA LYS A 701 -51.02 9.44 5.37
C LYS A 701 -50.97 8.08 6.11
N ARG A 702 -50.48 8.05 7.34
CA ARG A 702 -50.28 6.81 8.16
C ARG A 702 -49.46 5.74 7.46
N GLY A 703 -48.48 6.15 6.67
CA GLY A 703 -47.59 5.27 5.90
C GLY A 703 -46.33 4.85 6.65
N ALA A 704 -45.22 4.68 5.91
CA ALA A 704 -43.91 4.28 6.44
C ALA A 704 -43.38 5.27 7.46
N TYR A 705 -43.51 6.57 7.20
CA TYR A 705 -43.12 7.64 8.14
C TYR A 705 -43.89 7.55 9.48
N TYR A 706 -45.19 7.38 9.40
CA TYR A 706 -46.05 7.27 10.61
C TYR A 706 -45.61 6.07 11.48
N ASN A 707 -45.34 4.93 10.87
CA ASN A 707 -44.86 3.74 11.59
C ASN A 707 -43.51 3.96 12.27
N LEU A 708 -42.57 4.68 11.63
CA LEU A 708 -41.30 5.05 12.24
C LEU A 708 -41.49 5.96 13.46
N VAL A 709 -42.35 6.97 13.34
CA VAL A 709 -42.64 7.92 14.42
C VAL A 709 -43.37 7.24 15.57
N LYS A 710 -44.39 6.39 15.28
CA LYS A 710 -45.14 5.66 16.28
C LYS A 710 -44.23 4.78 17.13
N ASN A 711 -43.33 4.01 16.50
CA ASN A 711 -42.37 3.15 17.21
C ASN A 711 -41.43 3.98 18.13
N GLN A 712 -41.06 5.18 17.74
CA GLN A 712 -40.26 6.08 18.59
C GLN A 712 -41.05 6.66 19.78
N LEU A 713 -42.32 7.00 19.60
CA LEU A 713 -43.20 7.48 20.66
C LEU A 713 -43.53 6.37 21.67
N GLU A 714 -43.73 5.14 21.22
CA GLU A 714 -43.98 3.98 22.09
C GLU A 714 -42.74 3.52 22.87
N LEU A 715 -41.52 3.74 22.36
CA LEU A 715 -40.26 3.49 23.07
C LEU A 715 -39.83 4.63 24.01
N GLY A 716 -40.47 5.79 23.93
CA GLY A 716 -40.17 7.00 24.71
C GLY A 716 -41.10 7.22 25.90
N ASN A 717 -42.05 6.33 26.20
CA ASN A 717 -42.92 6.33 27.37
C ASN A 717 -42.42 5.38 28.44
#